data_12f68e5d6673371df40749ec51df658c
#
_entry.id   12f68e5d6673371df40749ec51df658c
#
_cell.length_a   1.000
_cell.length_b   1.000
_cell.length_c   1.000
_cell.angle_alpha   90.00
_cell.angle_beta   90.00
_cell.angle_gamma   90.00
#
_symmetry.space_group_name_H-M   'P 1'
#
loop_
_entity.id
_entity.type
_entity.pdbx_description
1 polymer ?
#
loop_
_entity_poly.entity_id
_entity_poly.type
_entity_poly.pdbx_seq_one_letter_code
_entity_poly.pdbx_strand_id
1 'polypeptide(L)'
;MSDSKFLAETTGDWQSMDDFLRHLADRPASSFLLPHASPQETAAILSAHYAEYQKELFFAADAACTNELSLFGQTFAYSDEIDWQSDPVTKWHWPILYRESLNAFVGSTRPVDLIFFWELNRHQHFISLGIAYWLTGEQRYVSAFIRQVKNWIKTNPVQHGMNWYYPLEISIRIIAWTMAFQFFRGSPEFQQEAGGEFMKSLWQQIDFLSCHLQSVRSKDDVPNNHMIAELTGLILAGIAFPEFNTAHKWRDVGLNLLVEQVTAQTHLDGVNKEQATGYHRFVSELLLLVVMQSRRGSLKPQPILEATLEKMLNYILFSTAPTGTNQMWGDSDYGRALGLGQKKDFWDFRPLLSAGTVLFNRPDWKFVSGRFDEEAFWILGHEGMDHWKRIASRIPEQTSCAFPQGGHFVIRDSWSADSDTAFLRSGKFGLGGEGHCAHAHSDLLSFSLWLQGQPLLVDSGTYIYHGPLRDYFRSSCAHNTVMVDGHNQAAPNPNFNWRHVLNARCLNWSADHVSGIFNYRGVEFIRTLRRTGSGNWTLDDRFAGEGTHEIDWFFNFAPGLDFDLRENDRILFVTRAGSPFLKLHLPDGDFDFELQLGWYSNQYGLKQRTQKLYAQWRGRLLEDGTLFHWSFEADQIKSVSQRGEYAAAV
;
A
#
# COMPACT_ATOMS: atom_id res chain seq x y z
N MET A 1 22.14 -7.61 26.92
CA MET A 1 21.54 -7.29 28.24
C MET A 1 21.53 -8.54 29.09
N SER A 2 21.88 -8.46 30.42
CA SER A 2 21.75 -9.59 31.35
C SER A 2 20.29 -9.83 31.75
N ASP A 3 19.98 -11.07 32.22
CA ASP A 3 18.63 -11.41 32.69
C ASP A 3 18.17 -10.51 33.83
N SER A 4 19.04 -10.27 34.82
CA SER A 4 18.73 -9.39 35.95
C SER A 4 18.40 -7.95 35.52
N LYS A 5 19.12 -7.42 34.54
CA LYS A 5 18.85 -6.10 34.00
C LYS A 5 17.51 -6.07 33.23
N PHE A 6 17.21 -7.12 32.48
CA PHE A 6 15.95 -7.23 31.75
C PHE A 6 14.76 -7.35 32.71
N LEU A 7 14.85 -8.23 33.70
CA LEU A 7 13.78 -8.45 34.68
C LEU A 7 13.49 -7.19 35.50
N ALA A 8 14.48 -6.34 35.75
CA ALA A 8 14.28 -5.03 36.39
C ALA A 8 13.44 -4.05 35.56
N GLU A 9 13.29 -4.28 34.25
CA GLU A 9 12.41 -3.51 33.35
C GLU A 9 10.98 -4.04 33.31
N THR A 10 10.64 -5.02 34.15
CA THR A 10 9.32 -5.65 34.25
C THR A 10 8.66 -5.42 35.61
N THR A 11 7.34 -5.50 35.67
CA THR A 11 6.53 -5.17 36.87
C THR A 11 6.40 -6.30 37.87
N GLY A 12 6.85 -7.51 37.58
CA GLY A 12 6.68 -8.69 38.46
C GLY A 12 7.90 -9.01 39.30
N ASP A 13 7.71 -9.74 40.42
CA ASP A 13 8.77 -10.26 41.27
C ASP A 13 9.29 -11.63 40.76
N TRP A 14 9.84 -11.63 39.56
CA TRP A 14 10.32 -12.85 38.91
C TRP A 14 11.64 -13.33 39.51
N GLN A 15 11.69 -14.64 39.82
CA GLN A 15 12.89 -15.26 40.40
C GLN A 15 13.94 -15.57 39.31
N SER A 16 13.50 -15.76 38.08
CA SER A 16 14.37 -16.07 36.93
C SER A 16 13.71 -15.70 35.61
N MET A 17 14.47 -15.73 34.51
CA MET A 17 13.96 -15.61 33.16
C MET A 17 12.93 -16.72 32.85
N ASP A 18 13.18 -17.94 33.31
CA ASP A 18 12.28 -19.08 33.10
C ASP A 18 10.92 -18.87 33.80
N ASP A 19 10.92 -18.25 34.97
CA ASP A 19 9.70 -17.91 35.70
C ASP A 19 8.88 -16.86 34.93
N PHE A 20 9.55 -15.82 34.41
CA PHE A 20 8.94 -14.81 33.55
C PHE A 20 8.36 -15.42 32.27
N LEU A 21 9.12 -16.27 31.57
CA LEU A 21 8.67 -16.91 30.33
C LEU A 21 7.49 -17.86 30.55
N ARG A 22 7.49 -18.59 31.68
CA ARG A 22 6.36 -19.45 32.08
C ARG A 22 5.12 -18.62 32.29
N HIS A 23 5.22 -17.50 33.03
CA HIS A 23 4.09 -16.56 33.18
C HIS A 23 3.54 -16.12 31.83
N LEU A 24 4.41 -15.70 30.89
CA LEU A 24 3.98 -15.29 29.57
C LEU A 24 3.30 -16.41 28.76
N ALA A 25 3.72 -17.66 28.94
CA ALA A 25 3.10 -18.82 28.30
C ALA A 25 1.71 -19.14 28.88
N ASP A 26 1.59 -19.09 30.21
CA ASP A 26 0.41 -19.54 30.96
C ASP A 26 -0.72 -18.47 30.98
N ARG A 27 -0.38 -17.19 30.84
CA ARG A 27 -1.39 -16.12 30.85
C ARG A 27 -2.41 -16.33 29.72
N PRO A 28 -3.69 -15.97 29.94
CA PRO A 28 -4.69 -16.02 28.88
C PRO A 28 -4.18 -15.34 27.61
N ALA A 29 -4.49 -15.89 26.46
CA ALA A 29 -4.21 -15.21 25.20
C ALA A 29 -4.83 -13.82 25.30
N SER A 30 -4.00 -12.79 25.30
CA SER A 30 -4.52 -11.43 25.24
C SER A 30 -5.42 -11.33 24.01
N SER A 31 -6.43 -10.50 24.04
CA SER A 31 -7.31 -10.20 22.89
C SER A 31 -6.56 -9.66 21.67
N PHE A 32 -5.24 -9.76 21.69
CA PHE A 32 -4.32 -9.24 20.68
C PHE A 32 -4.38 -10.10 19.42
N LEU A 33 -5.04 -9.58 18.41
CA LEU A 33 -5.09 -10.01 17.00
C LEU A 33 -5.39 -11.49 16.69
N LEU A 34 -5.47 -12.37 17.69
CA LEU A 34 -5.79 -13.78 17.46
C LEU A 34 -7.29 -14.02 17.61
N PRO A 35 -7.88 -14.84 16.73
CA PRO A 35 -9.20 -15.38 16.99
C PRO A 35 -9.17 -16.17 18.32
N HIS A 36 -10.22 -16.06 19.12
CA HIS A 36 -10.35 -16.78 20.39
C HIS A 36 -10.61 -18.29 20.22
N ALA A 37 -10.67 -18.77 18.98
CA ALA A 37 -10.86 -20.17 18.66
C ALA A 37 -9.63 -21.03 18.99
N SER A 38 -9.84 -22.31 19.25
CA SER A 38 -8.75 -23.27 19.37
C SER A 38 -8.04 -23.50 18.04
N PRO A 39 -6.77 -24.01 18.04
CA PRO A 39 -6.09 -24.39 16.81
C PRO A 39 -6.93 -25.32 15.92
N GLN A 40 -7.62 -26.31 16.54
CA GLN A 40 -8.43 -27.30 15.85
C GLN A 40 -9.65 -26.68 15.17
N GLU A 41 -10.38 -25.79 15.88
CA GLU A 41 -11.52 -25.07 15.30
C GLU A 41 -11.07 -24.14 14.15
N THR A 42 -9.96 -23.43 14.36
CA THR A 42 -9.40 -22.55 13.32
C THR A 42 -8.97 -23.35 12.09
N ALA A 43 -8.29 -24.51 12.27
CA ALA A 43 -7.91 -25.39 11.18
C ALA A 43 -9.12 -25.91 10.41
N ALA A 44 -10.20 -26.29 11.11
CA ALA A 44 -11.44 -26.72 10.48
C ALA A 44 -12.08 -25.62 9.65
N ILE A 45 -12.14 -24.37 10.16
CA ILE A 45 -12.68 -23.23 9.43
C ILE A 45 -11.81 -22.93 8.20
N LEU A 46 -10.48 -22.92 8.32
CA LEU A 46 -9.57 -22.68 7.21
C LEU A 46 -9.74 -23.74 6.12
N SER A 47 -9.82 -25.02 6.50
CA SER A 47 -10.03 -26.10 5.55
C SER A 47 -11.39 -26.01 4.84
N ALA A 48 -12.45 -25.59 5.55
CA ALA A 48 -13.78 -25.48 4.99
C ALA A 48 -14.01 -24.27 4.08
N HIS A 49 -13.39 -23.13 4.42
CA HIS A 49 -13.69 -21.85 3.78
C HIS A 49 -12.49 -21.20 3.06
N TYR A 50 -11.26 -21.60 3.38
CA TYR A 50 -10.03 -20.98 2.90
C TYR A 50 -8.96 -22.02 2.53
N ALA A 51 -9.37 -23.13 1.92
CA ALA A 51 -8.46 -24.26 1.64
C ALA A 51 -7.24 -23.88 0.79
N GLU A 52 -7.41 -23.00 -0.21
CA GLU A 52 -6.27 -22.55 -1.02
C GLU A 52 -5.33 -21.64 -0.24
N TYR A 53 -5.86 -20.71 0.54
CA TYR A 53 -5.04 -19.89 1.45
C TYR A 53 -4.27 -20.78 2.45
N GLN A 54 -4.93 -21.77 3.06
CA GLN A 54 -4.27 -22.69 3.99
C GLN A 54 -3.11 -23.44 3.33
N LYS A 55 -3.30 -23.90 2.11
CA LYS A 55 -2.26 -24.57 1.31
C LYS A 55 -1.08 -23.63 1.02
N GLU A 56 -1.37 -22.38 0.61
CA GLU A 56 -0.34 -21.37 0.36
C GLU A 56 0.42 -20.97 1.63
N LEU A 57 -0.29 -20.87 2.76
CA LEU A 57 0.30 -20.61 4.06
C LEU A 57 1.31 -21.69 4.45
N PHE A 58 0.92 -22.96 4.35
CA PHE A 58 1.83 -24.08 4.64
C PHE A 58 3.00 -24.13 3.67
N PHE A 59 2.76 -23.88 2.38
CA PHE A 59 3.82 -23.81 1.39
C PHE A 59 4.86 -22.72 1.76
N ALA A 60 4.42 -21.52 2.15
CA ALA A 60 5.30 -20.44 2.57
C ALA A 60 6.06 -20.79 3.87
N ALA A 61 5.39 -21.43 4.84
CA ALA A 61 6.01 -21.85 6.08
C ALA A 61 7.04 -22.97 5.84
N ASP A 62 6.74 -23.93 4.96
CA ASP A 62 7.67 -25.00 4.58
C ASP A 62 8.91 -24.47 3.87
N ALA A 63 8.74 -23.54 2.93
CA ALA A 63 9.83 -22.84 2.26
C ALA A 63 10.69 -22.06 3.27
N ALA A 64 10.08 -21.36 4.21
CA ALA A 64 10.81 -20.65 5.27
C ALA A 64 11.62 -21.60 6.17
N CYS A 65 11.17 -22.86 6.39
CA CYS A 65 11.97 -23.86 7.13
C CYS A 65 13.30 -24.17 6.44
N THR A 66 13.39 -24.04 5.15
CA THR A 66 14.61 -24.24 4.33
C THR A 66 15.27 -22.93 3.91
N ASN A 67 14.96 -21.83 4.61
CA ASN A 67 15.48 -20.49 4.33
C ASN A 67 15.14 -19.98 2.90
N GLU A 68 14.02 -20.39 2.35
CA GLU A 68 13.49 -19.87 1.11
C GLU A 68 12.34 -18.89 1.43
N LEU A 69 12.50 -17.62 1.01
CA LEU A 69 11.57 -16.54 1.36
C LEU A 69 11.04 -15.85 0.10
N SER A 70 9.75 -15.54 0.08
CA SER A 70 9.15 -14.74 -0.98
C SER A 70 9.04 -13.28 -0.54
N LEU A 71 9.67 -12.38 -1.30
CA LEU A 71 9.63 -10.94 -1.10
C LEU A 71 9.09 -10.29 -2.39
N PHE A 72 7.99 -9.58 -2.30
CA PHE A 72 7.30 -8.97 -3.46
C PHE A 72 7.11 -9.95 -4.63
N GLY A 73 6.72 -11.21 -4.31
CA GLY A 73 6.49 -12.26 -5.30
C GLY A 73 7.75 -12.83 -5.96
N GLN A 74 8.94 -12.43 -5.53
CA GLN A 74 10.22 -12.98 -5.96
C GLN A 74 10.77 -13.89 -4.86
N THR A 75 11.27 -15.06 -5.23
CA THR A 75 11.80 -16.05 -4.29
C THR A 75 13.30 -15.91 -4.11
N PHE A 76 13.75 -15.90 -2.85
CA PHE A 76 15.15 -15.83 -2.46
C PHE A 76 15.49 -17.02 -1.54
N ALA A 77 16.46 -17.83 -1.96
CA ALA A 77 16.91 -18.99 -1.24
C ALA A 77 18.32 -18.78 -0.66
N TYR A 78 18.53 -19.25 0.56
CA TYR A 78 19.80 -19.20 1.30
C TYR A 78 20.21 -20.61 1.70
N SER A 79 21.46 -21.01 1.41
CA SER A 79 21.91 -22.40 1.58
C SER A 79 22.00 -22.84 3.04
N ASP A 80 22.54 -21.99 3.90
CA ASP A 80 22.81 -22.33 5.32
C ASP A 80 22.06 -21.40 6.27
N GLU A 81 22.53 -20.17 6.41
CA GLU A 81 21.93 -19.12 7.23
C GLU A 81 21.50 -17.96 6.32
N ILE A 82 20.43 -17.27 6.71
CA ILE A 82 20.01 -16.06 6.02
C ILE A 82 21.02 -14.95 6.32
N ASP A 83 21.56 -14.33 5.29
CA ASP A 83 22.40 -13.15 5.43
C ASP A 83 21.54 -11.88 5.58
N TRP A 84 21.26 -11.54 6.83
CA TRP A 84 20.43 -10.40 7.21
C TRP A 84 21.07 -9.02 6.95
N GLN A 85 22.34 -8.99 6.51
CA GLN A 85 23.05 -7.76 6.19
C GLN A 85 23.16 -7.52 4.69
N SER A 86 22.79 -8.49 3.86
CA SER A 86 22.86 -8.37 2.41
C SER A 86 21.51 -8.03 1.79
N ASP A 87 21.53 -7.13 0.80
CA ASP A 87 20.39 -6.91 -0.08
C ASP A 87 20.09 -8.17 -0.90
N PRO A 88 18.86 -8.70 -0.87
CA PRO A 88 18.53 -9.97 -1.53
C PRO A 88 18.75 -9.96 -3.04
N VAL A 89 18.57 -8.81 -3.70
CA VAL A 89 18.64 -8.66 -5.16
C VAL A 89 20.08 -8.45 -5.63
N THR A 90 20.75 -7.44 -5.08
CA THR A 90 22.07 -6.98 -5.54
C THR A 90 23.21 -7.70 -4.84
N LYS A 91 22.93 -8.39 -3.72
CA LYS A 91 23.94 -9.01 -2.82
C LYS A 91 24.89 -7.99 -2.19
N TRP A 92 24.54 -6.71 -2.23
CA TRP A 92 25.29 -5.68 -1.51
C TRP A 92 25.21 -5.92 -0.01
N HIS A 93 26.37 -6.02 0.65
CA HIS A 93 26.46 -6.24 2.09
C HIS A 93 26.62 -4.91 2.82
N TRP A 94 25.65 -4.57 3.70
CA TRP A 94 25.64 -3.36 4.49
C TRP A 94 26.63 -3.44 5.65
N PRO A 95 27.39 -2.38 5.95
CA PRO A 95 28.34 -2.40 7.05
C PRO A 95 27.64 -2.38 8.41
N ILE A 96 28.16 -3.17 9.35
CA ILE A 96 27.69 -3.20 10.75
C ILE A 96 28.39 -2.07 11.53
N LEU A 97 28.01 -0.84 11.26
CA LEU A 97 28.49 0.35 11.94
C LEU A 97 27.44 0.88 12.92
N TYR A 98 27.87 1.69 13.89
CA TYR A 98 26.92 2.44 14.71
C TYR A 98 25.98 3.27 13.84
N ARG A 99 24.69 3.24 14.14
CA ARG A 99 23.62 3.73 13.23
C ARG A 99 23.86 5.15 12.66
N GLU A 100 24.39 6.07 13.47
CA GLU A 100 24.62 7.45 13.02
C GLU A 100 25.78 7.52 12.00
N SER A 101 26.72 6.60 12.05
CA SER A 101 27.81 6.48 11.07
C SER A 101 27.33 6.01 9.71
N LEU A 102 26.10 5.47 9.62
CA LEU A 102 25.50 5.01 8.36
C LEU A 102 24.96 6.15 7.50
N ASN A 103 24.84 7.38 8.02
CA ASN A 103 24.38 8.54 7.26
C ASN A 103 25.16 8.76 5.95
N ALA A 104 26.43 8.38 5.92
CA ALA A 104 27.27 8.45 4.72
C ALA A 104 26.85 7.47 3.61
N PHE A 105 26.10 6.41 3.94
CA PHE A 105 25.65 5.37 3.02
C PHE A 105 24.18 5.51 2.62
N VAL A 106 23.45 6.40 3.29
CA VAL A 106 22.01 6.60 3.08
C VAL A 106 21.77 8.01 2.52
N GLY A 107 21.15 8.10 1.38
CA GLY A 107 20.92 9.36 0.71
C GLY A 107 21.03 9.21 -0.80
N SER A 108 21.32 10.31 -1.51
CA SER A 108 21.42 10.31 -2.98
C SER A 108 22.56 9.43 -3.53
N THR A 109 23.56 9.15 -2.71
CA THR A 109 24.72 8.33 -3.08
C THR A 109 24.63 6.89 -2.62
N ARG A 110 23.48 6.45 -2.08
CA ARG A 110 23.31 5.06 -1.64
C ARG A 110 23.59 4.09 -2.79
N PRO A 111 24.25 2.96 -2.52
CA PRO A 111 24.69 2.05 -3.59
C PRO A 111 23.57 1.22 -4.19
N VAL A 112 22.50 0.95 -3.42
CA VAL A 112 21.40 0.05 -3.81
C VAL A 112 20.07 0.53 -3.25
N ASP A 113 18.99 -0.01 -3.79
CA ASP A 113 17.65 0.12 -3.21
C ASP A 113 17.58 -0.58 -1.86
N LEU A 114 16.86 -0.01 -0.91
CA LEU A 114 16.76 -0.55 0.45
C LEU A 114 15.50 -1.40 0.68
N ILE A 115 14.54 -1.36 -0.21
CA ILE A 115 13.20 -1.91 0.05
C ILE A 115 13.23 -3.44 0.19
N PHE A 116 13.95 -4.16 -0.69
CA PHE A 116 14.11 -5.61 -0.54
C PHE A 116 14.88 -6.00 0.72
N PHE A 117 15.88 -5.20 1.09
CA PHE A 117 16.62 -5.42 2.34
C PHE A 117 15.71 -5.25 3.56
N TRP A 118 14.88 -4.21 3.59
CA TRP A 118 13.94 -3.99 4.67
C TRP A 118 12.85 -5.04 4.72
N GLU A 119 12.25 -5.40 3.59
CA GLU A 119 11.21 -6.43 3.55
C GLU A 119 11.72 -7.76 4.11
N LEU A 120 12.95 -8.17 3.78
CA LEU A 120 13.60 -9.34 4.38
C LEU A 120 13.64 -9.24 5.91
N ASN A 121 14.01 -8.06 6.45
CA ASN A 121 14.23 -7.83 7.87
C ASN A 121 12.97 -7.39 8.65
N ARG A 122 11.82 -7.24 8.02
CA ARG A 122 10.51 -7.07 8.66
C ARG A 122 10.03 -8.36 9.32
N HIS A 123 10.55 -9.51 8.91
CA HIS A 123 10.28 -10.84 9.45
C HIS A 123 8.80 -11.27 9.39
N GLN A 124 8.06 -10.84 8.39
CA GLN A 124 6.64 -11.22 8.27
C GLN A 124 6.44 -12.73 8.08
N HIS A 125 7.43 -13.44 7.53
CA HIS A 125 7.43 -14.90 7.43
C HIS A 125 7.40 -15.62 8.79
N PHE A 126 7.83 -14.97 9.90
CA PHE A 126 7.69 -15.54 11.24
C PHE A 126 6.22 -15.72 11.64
N ILE A 127 5.31 -14.90 11.09
CA ILE A 127 3.87 -15.06 11.30
C ILE A 127 3.40 -16.36 10.63
N SER A 128 3.81 -16.63 9.39
CA SER A 128 3.48 -17.86 8.68
C SER A 128 4.00 -19.12 9.38
N LEU A 129 5.26 -19.09 9.85
CA LEU A 129 5.84 -20.16 10.67
C LEU A 129 5.04 -20.37 11.96
N GLY A 130 4.67 -19.26 12.64
CA GLY A 130 3.90 -19.29 13.88
C GLY A 130 2.51 -19.88 13.69
N ILE A 131 1.78 -19.44 12.67
CA ILE A 131 0.45 -19.99 12.33
C ILE A 131 0.56 -21.48 12.01
N ALA A 132 1.53 -21.89 11.18
CA ALA A 132 1.72 -23.28 10.81
C ALA A 132 2.02 -24.16 12.05
N TYR A 133 2.91 -23.71 12.93
CA TYR A 133 3.18 -24.38 14.22
C TYR A 133 1.90 -24.49 15.07
N TRP A 134 1.18 -23.37 15.24
CA TRP A 134 0.01 -23.32 16.09
C TRP A 134 -1.12 -24.24 15.60
N LEU A 135 -1.30 -24.37 14.28
CA LEU A 135 -2.33 -25.22 13.67
C LEU A 135 -1.97 -26.71 13.71
N THR A 136 -0.67 -27.08 13.61
CA THR A 136 -0.24 -28.47 13.41
C THR A 136 0.50 -29.06 14.60
N GLY A 137 1.16 -28.25 15.41
CA GLY A 137 2.10 -28.68 16.46
C GLY A 137 3.43 -29.22 15.91
N GLU A 138 3.70 -29.09 14.61
CA GLU A 138 4.92 -29.64 14.01
C GLU A 138 6.17 -28.86 14.43
N GLN A 139 7.12 -29.56 15.04
CA GLN A 139 8.32 -28.96 15.63
C GLN A 139 9.22 -28.26 14.60
N ARG A 140 9.22 -28.68 13.34
CA ARG A 140 10.06 -28.07 12.30
C ARG A 140 9.83 -26.56 12.15
N TYR A 141 8.62 -26.06 12.37
CA TYR A 141 8.30 -24.64 12.27
C TYR A 141 8.90 -23.83 13.43
N VAL A 142 8.79 -24.34 14.65
CA VAL A 142 9.39 -23.66 15.81
C VAL A 142 10.91 -23.75 15.78
N SER A 143 11.50 -24.87 15.36
CA SER A 143 12.95 -25.00 15.20
C SER A 143 13.50 -24.04 14.14
N ALA A 144 12.78 -23.85 13.02
CA ALA A 144 13.14 -22.87 12.00
C ALA A 144 13.10 -21.44 12.56
N PHE A 145 12.01 -21.09 13.27
CA PHE A 145 11.88 -19.79 13.92
C PHE A 145 13.02 -19.52 14.91
N ILE A 146 13.33 -20.49 15.81
CA ILE A 146 14.42 -20.38 16.80
C ILE A 146 15.75 -20.13 16.10
N ARG A 147 16.08 -20.93 15.09
CA ARG A 147 17.33 -20.80 14.34
C ARG A 147 17.46 -19.41 13.71
N GLN A 148 16.42 -18.96 13.01
CA GLN A 148 16.45 -17.69 12.28
C GLN A 148 16.47 -16.49 13.22
N VAL A 149 15.68 -16.48 14.28
CA VAL A 149 15.62 -15.36 15.22
C VAL A 149 16.93 -15.24 16.03
N LYS A 150 17.51 -16.36 16.46
CA LYS A 150 18.83 -16.34 17.16
C LYS A 150 19.94 -15.88 16.24
N ASN A 151 19.94 -16.33 14.98
CA ASN A 151 20.89 -15.86 13.98
C ASN A 151 20.75 -14.35 13.76
N TRP A 152 19.51 -13.85 13.59
CA TRP A 152 19.28 -12.42 13.42
C TRP A 152 19.76 -11.60 14.64
N ILE A 153 19.42 -12.00 15.86
CA ILE A 153 19.84 -11.32 17.10
C ILE A 153 21.37 -11.25 17.19
N LYS A 154 22.06 -12.35 16.87
CA LYS A 154 23.52 -12.45 16.89
C LYS A 154 24.20 -11.53 15.88
N THR A 155 23.62 -11.43 14.67
CA THR A 155 24.22 -10.68 13.54
C THR A 155 23.79 -9.22 13.49
N ASN A 156 22.81 -8.80 14.34
CA ASN A 156 22.28 -7.43 14.38
C ASN A 156 22.45 -6.81 15.78
N PRO A 157 23.67 -6.43 16.19
CA PRO A 157 23.91 -5.81 17.49
C PRO A 157 23.09 -4.53 17.63
N VAL A 158 22.57 -4.31 18.84
CA VAL A 158 21.72 -3.15 19.14
C VAL A 158 22.35 -1.85 18.70
N GLN A 159 21.61 -1.04 17.96
CA GLN A 159 22.03 0.25 17.38
C GLN A 159 23.16 0.16 16.33
N HIS A 160 23.45 -1.02 15.79
CA HIS A 160 24.42 -1.20 14.72
C HIS A 160 23.78 -1.81 13.47
N GLY A 161 24.24 -1.34 12.31
CA GLY A 161 23.76 -1.79 11.00
C GLY A 161 22.42 -1.15 10.57
N MET A 162 22.07 -1.39 9.31
CA MET A 162 20.88 -0.82 8.68
C MET A 162 19.56 -1.24 9.34
N ASN A 163 19.53 -2.39 10.03
CA ASN A 163 18.36 -2.88 10.75
C ASN A 163 18.00 -2.07 12.00
N TRP A 164 18.86 -1.13 12.40
CA TRP A 164 18.63 -0.18 13.50
C TRP A 164 18.57 1.28 13.01
N TYR A 165 18.59 1.52 11.70
CA TYR A 165 18.67 2.87 11.15
C TYR A 165 17.31 3.57 11.11
N TYR A 166 16.28 2.94 10.55
CA TYR A 166 14.94 3.51 10.41
C TYR A 166 13.96 2.96 11.44
N PRO A 167 13.38 3.80 12.32
CA PRO A 167 12.38 3.37 13.30
C PRO A 167 11.14 2.70 12.70
N LEU A 168 10.70 3.11 11.49
CA LEU A 168 9.61 2.43 10.77
C LEU A 168 9.87 0.93 10.65
N GLU A 169 11.06 0.53 10.20
CA GLU A 169 11.40 -0.88 9.95
C GLU A 169 11.44 -1.68 11.26
N ILE A 170 11.92 -1.03 12.32
CA ILE A 170 11.89 -1.60 13.68
C ILE A 170 10.45 -1.79 14.16
N SER A 171 9.58 -0.83 13.89
CA SER A 171 8.16 -0.90 14.26
C SER A 171 7.44 -2.07 13.58
N ILE A 172 7.59 -2.23 12.26
CA ILE A 172 6.98 -3.35 11.54
C ILE A 172 7.52 -4.69 12.03
N ARG A 173 8.83 -4.77 12.33
CA ARG A 173 9.44 -5.96 12.92
C ARG A 173 8.90 -6.25 14.32
N ILE A 174 8.70 -5.22 15.18
CA ILE A 174 8.06 -5.36 16.49
C ILE A 174 6.66 -5.97 16.33
N ILE A 175 5.85 -5.47 15.37
CA ILE A 175 4.51 -6.01 15.10
C ILE A 175 4.62 -7.48 14.70
N ALA A 176 5.48 -7.83 13.76
CA ALA A 176 5.67 -9.21 13.28
C ALA A 176 6.16 -10.14 14.41
N TRP A 177 7.13 -9.70 15.23
CA TRP A 177 7.63 -10.48 16.37
C TRP A 177 6.57 -10.65 17.46
N THR A 178 5.79 -9.64 17.74
CA THR A 178 4.69 -9.70 18.70
C THR A 178 3.63 -10.72 18.26
N MET A 179 3.30 -10.73 16.96
CA MET A 179 2.39 -11.71 16.38
C MET A 179 2.97 -13.13 16.45
N ALA A 180 4.20 -13.32 16.01
CA ALA A 180 4.89 -14.61 16.05
C ALA A 180 4.96 -15.17 17.49
N PHE A 181 5.29 -14.30 18.45
CA PHE A 181 5.32 -14.67 19.88
C PHE A 181 3.99 -15.28 20.35
N GLN A 182 2.84 -14.77 19.94
CA GLN A 182 1.54 -15.31 20.35
C GLN A 182 1.35 -16.76 19.95
N PHE A 183 1.93 -17.18 18.80
CA PHE A 183 1.85 -18.55 18.32
C PHE A 183 2.87 -19.46 18.98
N PHE A 184 4.09 -18.96 19.27
CA PHE A 184 5.19 -19.78 19.80
C PHE A 184 5.31 -19.80 21.32
N ARG A 185 4.67 -18.88 22.06
CA ARG A 185 4.85 -18.69 23.50
C ARG A 185 4.61 -19.96 24.34
N GLY A 186 3.71 -20.85 23.89
CA GLY A 186 3.42 -22.12 24.55
C GLY A 186 4.39 -23.26 24.19
N SER A 187 5.36 -23.04 23.26
CA SER A 187 6.35 -24.06 22.90
C SER A 187 7.43 -24.21 23.94
N PRO A 188 7.60 -25.41 24.55
CA PRO A 188 8.71 -25.65 25.48
C PRO A 188 10.10 -25.43 24.84
N GLU A 189 10.25 -25.82 23.57
CA GLU A 189 11.50 -25.64 22.83
C GLU A 189 11.82 -24.13 22.67
N PHE A 190 10.86 -23.32 22.24
CA PHE A 190 11.05 -21.87 22.16
C PHE A 190 11.45 -21.25 23.51
N GLN A 191 10.74 -21.60 24.60
CA GLN A 191 11.02 -21.06 25.93
C GLN A 191 12.46 -21.38 26.39
N GLN A 192 12.90 -22.62 26.20
CA GLN A 192 14.20 -23.09 26.65
C GLN A 192 15.35 -22.55 25.80
N GLU A 193 15.20 -22.50 24.47
CA GLU A 193 16.30 -22.23 23.55
C GLU A 193 16.42 -20.78 23.09
N ALA A 194 15.31 -20.03 23.02
CA ALA A 194 15.31 -18.70 22.45
C ALA A 194 14.51 -17.65 23.24
N GLY A 195 13.57 -18.05 24.08
CA GLY A 195 12.60 -17.15 24.70
C GLY A 195 13.24 -15.97 25.43
N GLY A 196 14.29 -16.22 26.23
CA GLY A 196 14.99 -15.17 26.96
C GLY A 196 15.73 -14.17 26.03
N GLU A 197 16.43 -14.67 25.01
CA GLU A 197 17.11 -13.81 24.02
C GLU A 197 16.10 -13.01 23.20
N PHE A 198 15.02 -13.65 22.78
CA PHE A 198 13.92 -13.04 22.05
C PHE A 198 13.30 -11.88 22.83
N MET A 199 12.90 -12.09 24.07
CA MET A 199 12.26 -11.07 24.89
C MET A 199 13.18 -9.88 25.18
N LYS A 200 14.47 -10.14 25.44
CA LYS A 200 15.48 -9.09 25.62
C LYS A 200 15.66 -8.27 24.33
N SER A 201 15.74 -8.92 23.18
CA SER A 201 15.88 -8.23 21.90
C SER A 201 14.62 -7.44 21.55
N LEU A 202 13.43 -8.01 21.77
CA LEU A 202 12.17 -7.33 21.52
C LEU A 202 12.03 -6.08 22.41
N TRP A 203 12.33 -6.20 23.72
CA TRP A 203 12.32 -5.04 24.62
C TRP A 203 13.28 -3.95 24.14
N GLN A 204 14.51 -4.30 23.74
CA GLN A 204 15.50 -3.35 23.22
C GLN A 204 15.04 -2.63 21.95
N GLN A 205 14.31 -3.33 21.07
CA GLN A 205 13.72 -2.72 19.88
C GLN A 205 12.61 -1.73 20.25
N ILE A 206 11.73 -2.09 21.20
CA ILE A 206 10.63 -1.22 21.65
C ILE A 206 11.18 0.00 22.37
N ASP A 207 12.13 -0.17 23.28
CA ASP A 207 12.81 0.92 23.99
C ASP A 207 13.48 1.88 23.01
N PHE A 208 14.25 1.33 22.06
CA PHE A 208 14.85 2.11 20.99
C PHE A 208 13.82 2.90 20.21
N LEU A 209 12.73 2.26 19.75
CA LEU A 209 11.66 2.90 19.01
C LEU A 209 11.03 4.05 19.80
N SER A 210 10.78 3.84 21.10
CA SER A 210 10.17 4.85 21.98
C SER A 210 11.01 6.12 22.13
N CYS A 211 12.34 6.00 21.97
CA CYS A 211 13.29 7.11 22.07
C CYS A 211 13.62 7.77 20.71
N HIS A 212 13.19 7.17 19.59
CA HIS A 212 13.65 7.57 18.25
C HIS A 212 12.50 7.75 17.24
N LEU A 213 11.32 8.14 17.71
CA LEU A 213 10.19 8.46 16.82
C LEU A 213 10.56 9.54 15.80
N GLN A 214 9.96 9.52 14.64
CA GLN A 214 10.25 10.45 13.54
C GLN A 214 10.20 11.91 13.98
N SER A 215 9.21 12.29 14.78
CA SER A 215 9.05 13.66 15.29
C SER A 215 10.19 14.13 16.22
N VAL A 216 10.99 13.21 16.74
CA VAL A 216 12.13 13.52 17.64
C VAL A 216 13.44 13.69 16.86
N ARG A 217 13.53 13.13 15.64
CA ARG A 217 14.75 13.12 14.82
C ARG A 217 15.08 14.49 14.22
N SER A 218 14.06 15.21 13.74
CA SER A 218 14.22 16.56 13.17
C SER A 218 12.96 17.39 13.41
N LYS A 219 13.15 18.67 13.78
CA LYS A 219 12.05 19.62 13.91
C LYS A 219 11.51 20.08 12.55
N ASP A 220 12.31 19.91 11.49
CA ASP A 220 11.97 20.33 10.13
C ASP A 220 11.34 19.20 9.31
N ASP A 221 11.33 17.94 9.82
CA ASP A 221 10.66 16.83 9.17
C ASP A 221 9.15 16.95 9.32
N VAL A 222 8.44 16.81 8.20
CA VAL A 222 6.99 16.63 8.20
C VAL A 222 6.68 15.16 8.45
N PRO A 223 6.04 14.80 9.58
CA PRO A 223 5.68 13.43 9.85
C PRO A 223 4.77 12.86 8.76
N ASN A 224 5.04 11.62 8.36
CA ASN A 224 4.30 10.90 7.33
C ASN A 224 3.89 9.50 7.84
N ASN A 225 3.59 8.56 6.94
CA ASN A 225 3.21 7.18 7.29
C ASN A 225 4.19 6.51 8.27
N HIS A 226 5.48 6.87 8.27
CA HIS A 226 6.48 6.35 9.21
C HIS A 226 6.04 6.58 10.66
N MET A 227 5.65 7.81 10.99
CA MET A 227 5.21 8.13 12.36
C MET A 227 3.97 7.34 12.77
N ILE A 228 3.01 7.14 11.87
CA ILE A 228 1.82 6.33 12.14
C ILE A 228 2.21 4.88 12.42
N ALA A 229 3.12 4.31 11.64
CA ALA A 229 3.60 2.95 11.86
C ALA A 229 4.38 2.82 13.17
N GLU A 230 5.29 3.75 13.46
CA GLU A 230 6.08 3.80 14.68
C GLU A 230 5.19 3.82 15.93
N LEU A 231 4.16 4.67 15.92
CA LEU A 231 3.19 4.76 17.02
C LEU A 231 2.34 3.50 17.13
N THR A 232 1.92 2.91 16.01
CA THR A 232 1.17 1.65 16.00
C THR A 232 1.98 0.53 16.65
N GLY A 233 3.26 0.37 16.29
CA GLY A 233 4.13 -0.63 16.90
C GLY A 233 4.28 -0.46 18.41
N LEU A 234 4.44 0.78 18.90
CA LEU A 234 4.50 1.06 20.33
C LEU A 234 3.18 0.73 21.07
N ILE A 235 2.05 1.13 20.49
CA ILE A 235 0.72 0.86 21.05
C ILE A 235 0.50 -0.65 21.17
N LEU A 236 0.76 -1.39 20.08
CA LEU A 236 0.53 -2.83 20.04
C LEU A 236 1.49 -3.58 20.99
N ALA A 237 2.75 -3.16 21.09
CA ALA A 237 3.70 -3.70 22.04
C ALA A 237 3.28 -3.44 23.50
N GLY A 238 2.81 -2.22 23.80
CA GLY A 238 2.32 -1.87 25.14
C GLY A 238 1.03 -2.60 25.55
N ILE A 239 0.23 -3.07 24.57
CA ILE A 239 -0.93 -3.94 24.83
C ILE A 239 -0.47 -5.38 25.03
N ALA A 240 0.42 -5.86 24.17
CA ALA A 240 0.86 -7.25 24.14
C ALA A 240 1.71 -7.64 25.35
N PHE A 241 2.46 -6.70 25.91
CA PHE A 241 3.40 -6.93 27.00
C PHE A 241 3.19 -5.94 28.16
N PRO A 242 2.03 -6.03 28.86
CA PRO A 242 1.73 -5.15 30.00
C PRO A 242 2.70 -5.35 31.18
N GLU A 243 3.49 -6.42 31.17
CA GLU A 243 4.54 -6.71 32.13
C GLU A 243 5.72 -5.74 32.09
N PHE A 244 5.95 -5.03 30.98
CA PHE A 244 7.00 -4.02 30.94
C PHE A 244 6.61 -2.76 31.73
N ASN A 245 7.53 -2.25 32.54
CA ASN A 245 7.31 -1.08 33.40
C ASN A 245 6.78 0.15 32.62
N THR A 246 7.22 0.30 31.38
CA THR A 246 6.88 1.42 30.48
C THR A 246 5.71 1.12 29.53
N ALA A 247 5.13 -0.08 29.55
CA ALA A 247 4.10 -0.51 28.60
C ALA A 247 2.90 0.45 28.55
N HIS A 248 2.42 0.90 29.72
CA HIS A 248 1.31 1.86 29.81
C HIS A 248 1.66 3.20 29.15
N LYS A 249 2.91 3.67 29.30
CA LYS A 249 3.37 4.91 28.68
C LYS A 249 3.44 4.78 27.15
N TRP A 250 3.99 3.67 26.64
CA TRP A 250 4.03 3.41 25.21
C TRP A 250 2.63 3.41 24.60
N ARG A 251 1.69 2.72 25.24
CA ARG A 251 0.30 2.67 24.82
C ARG A 251 -0.39 4.03 24.86
N ASP A 252 -0.35 4.73 25.98
CA ASP A 252 -1.17 5.92 26.21
C ASP A 252 -0.60 7.15 25.47
N VAL A 253 0.72 7.34 25.50
CA VAL A 253 1.38 8.41 24.73
C VAL A 253 1.29 8.11 23.23
N GLY A 254 1.54 6.85 22.83
CA GLY A 254 1.40 6.42 21.45
C GLY A 254 0.01 6.71 20.88
N LEU A 255 -1.05 6.39 21.64
CA LEU A 255 -2.42 6.62 21.21
C LEU A 255 -2.76 8.11 21.03
N ASN A 256 -2.33 8.98 21.95
CA ASN A 256 -2.56 10.40 21.86
C ASN A 256 -1.86 11.00 20.63
N LEU A 257 -0.59 10.65 20.42
CA LEU A 257 0.16 11.10 19.24
C LEU A 257 -0.42 10.53 17.93
N LEU A 258 -0.93 9.29 17.94
CA LEU A 258 -1.55 8.70 16.76
C LEU A 258 -2.81 9.49 16.34
N VAL A 259 -3.63 9.94 17.28
CA VAL A 259 -4.79 10.80 16.99
C VAL A 259 -4.35 12.10 16.30
N GLU A 260 -3.29 12.73 16.79
CA GLU A 260 -2.74 13.95 16.19
C GLU A 260 -2.23 13.67 14.76
N GLN A 261 -1.45 12.60 14.58
CA GLN A 261 -0.84 12.28 13.31
C GLN A 261 -1.85 11.85 12.24
N VAL A 262 -2.82 11.02 12.59
CA VAL A 262 -3.89 10.63 11.67
C VAL A 262 -4.69 11.85 11.20
N THR A 263 -4.99 12.78 12.11
CA THR A 263 -5.69 14.03 11.78
C THR A 263 -4.82 14.93 10.89
N ALA A 264 -3.53 15.03 11.16
CA ALA A 264 -2.61 15.85 10.37
C ALA A 264 -2.36 15.28 8.96
N GLN A 265 -2.33 13.95 8.80
CA GLN A 265 -1.91 13.27 7.57
C GLN A 265 -3.08 12.79 6.69
N THR A 266 -4.33 12.94 7.13
CA THR A 266 -5.53 12.53 6.38
C THR A 266 -6.41 13.74 6.11
N HIS A 267 -6.96 13.83 4.90
CA HIS A 267 -7.97 14.82 4.54
C HIS A 267 -9.31 14.48 5.21
N LEU A 268 -10.18 15.48 5.39
CA LEU A 268 -11.50 15.28 6.01
C LEU A 268 -12.41 14.33 5.21
N ASP A 269 -12.15 14.12 3.93
CA ASP A 269 -12.81 13.15 3.06
C ASP A 269 -12.19 11.74 3.09
N GLY A 270 -11.16 11.54 3.91
CA GLY A 270 -10.51 10.25 4.14
C GLY A 270 -9.28 9.96 3.29
N VAL A 271 -8.96 10.78 2.29
CA VAL A 271 -7.78 10.57 1.44
C VAL A 271 -6.49 10.88 2.22
N ASN A 272 -5.49 9.99 2.15
CA ASN A 272 -4.18 10.24 2.72
C ASN A 272 -3.46 11.36 1.96
N LYS A 273 -2.84 12.30 2.71
CA LYS A 273 -2.22 13.51 2.14
C LYS A 273 -0.92 13.25 1.39
N GLU A 274 -0.33 12.06 1.52
CA GLU A 274 0.88 11.71 0.77
C GLU A 274 0.61 11.52 -0.73
N GLN A 275 -0.67 11.45 -1.13
CA GLN A 275 -1.09 11.31 -2.52
C GLN A 275 -0.52 10.04 -3.18
N ALA A 276 -0.42 8.97 -2.40
CA ALA A 276 0.09 7.68 -2.81
C ALA A 276 -0.84 6.57 -2.31
N THR A 277 -1.45 5.84 -3.23
CA THR A 277 -2.51 4.87 -2.89
C THR A 277 -1.98 3.67 -2.11
N GLY A 278 -0.74 3.25 -2.39
CA GLY A 278 -0.07 2.21 -1.60
C GLY A 278 0.08 2.58 -0.13
N TYR A 279 0.45 3.83 0.16
CA TYR A 279 0.57 4.33 1.54
C TYR A 279 -0.80 4.60 2.18
N HIS A 280 -1.82 4.94 1.40
CA HIS A 280 -3.19 4.99 1.90
C HIS A 280 -3.63 3.62 2.45
N ARG A 281 -3.34 2.54 1.71
CA ARG A 281 -3.57 1.17 2.17
C ARG A 281 -2.80 0.88 3.46
N PHE A 282 -1.50 1.12 3.47
CA PHE A 282 -0.62 0.86 4.61
C PHE A 282 -1.10 1.55 5.91
N VAL A 283 -1.44 2.84 5.82
CA VAL A 283 -2.00 3.60 6.94
C VAL A 283 -3.36 3.04 7.37
N SER A 284 -4.21 2.62 6.42
CA SER A 284 -5.51 2.01 6.73
C SER A 284 -5.35 0.67 7.47
N GLU A 285 -4.38 -0.17 7.09
CA GLU A 285 -4.04 -1.41 7.80
C GLU A 285 -3.60 -1.13 9.25
N LEU A 286 -2.67 -0.19 9.44
CA LEU A 286 -2.18 0.20 10.77
C LEU A 286 -3.31 0.72 11.66
N LEU A 287 -4.14 1.60 11.11
CA LEU A 287 -5.27 2.18 11.84
C LEU A 287 -6.33 1.13 12.18
N LEU A 288 -6.59 0.19 11.28
CA LEU A 288 -7.48 -0.95 11.52
C LEU A 288 -7.04 -1.76 12.75
N LEU A 289 -5.73 -2.05 12.87
CA LEU A 289 -5.18 -2.78 14.01
C LEU A 289 -5.46 -2.05 15.34
N VAL A 290 -5.25 -0.74 15.39
CA VAL A 290 -5.48 0.07 16.61
C VAL A 290 -6.96 0.19 16.94
N VAL A 291 -7.80 0.44 15.93
CA VAL A 291 -9.27 0.52 16.12
C VAL A 291 -9.82 -0.81 16.64
N MET A 292 -9.31 -1.94 16.14
CA MET A 292 -9.69 -3.26 16.64
C MET A 292 -9.34 -3.45 18.12
N GLN A 293 -8.16 -3.01 18.56
CA GLN A 293 -7.77 -3.08 19.98
C GLN A 293 -8.67 -2.19 20.86
N SER A 294 -9.06 -1.03 20.35
CA SER A 294 -10.02 -0.16 21.03
C SER A 294 -11.38 -0.86 21.21
N ARG A 295 -11.92 -1.47 20.16
CA ARG A 295 -13.20 -2.19 20.21
C ARG A 295 -13.19 -3.44 21.11
N ARG A 296 -12.02 -4.05 21.28
CA ARG A 296 -11.81 -5.16 22.23
C ARG A 296 -11.60 -4.71 23.68
N GLY A 297 -11.62 -3.41 23.96
CA GLY A 297 -11.45 -2.86 25.29
C GLY A 297 -10.00 -2.78 25.77
N SER A 298 -9.01 -3.06 24.91
CA SER A 298 -7.59 -2.93 25.25
C SER A 298 -7.11 -1.47 25.24
N LEU A 299 -7.86 -0.59 24.59
CA LEU A 299 -7.59 0.85 24.49
C LEU A 299 -8.84 1.67 24.84
N LYS A 300 -8.61 2.91 25.25
CA LYS A 300 -9.71 3.88 25.37
C LYS A 300 -10.24 4.19 23.96
N PRO A 301 -11.56 4.21 23.77
CA PRO A 301 -12.16 4.56 22.47
C PRO A 301 -11.69 5.94 21.99
N GLN A 302 -11.35 6.00 20.71
CA GLN A 302 -10.97 7.23 20.02
C GLN A 302 -11.88 7.42 18.81
N PRO A 303 -13.03 8.09 18.95
CA PRO A 303 -14.02 8.23 17.86
C PRO A 303 -13.44 8.83 16.58
N ILE A 304 -12.43 9.70 16.71
CA ILE A 304 -11.76 10.30 15.54
C ILE A 304 -11.02 9.26 14.71
N LEU A 305 -10.35 8.27 15.33
CA LEU A 305 -9.66 7.21 14.62
C LEU A 305 -10.65 6.29 13.89
N GLU A 306 -11.76 5.93 14.54
CA GLU A 306 -12.81 5.13 13.89
C GLU A 306 -13.45 5.88 12.71
N ALA A 307 -13.84 7.14 12.90
CA ALA A 307 -14.44 7.95 11.85
C ALA A 307 -13.47 8.19 10.67
N THR A 308 -12.17 8.34 10.96
CA THR A 308 -11.16 8.49 9.90
C THR A 308 -10.97 7.19 9.16
N LEU A 309 -10.86 6.06 9.85
CA LEU A 309 -10.77 4.74 9.21
C LEU A 309 -11.98 4.47 8.31
N GLU A 310 -13.20 4.75 8.77
CA GLU A 310 -14.41 4.58 7.95
C GLU A 310 -14.33 5.38 6.66
N LYS A 311 -13.88 6.62 6.71
CA LYS A 311 -13.71 7.47 5.51
C LYS A 311 -12.59 6.96 4.60
N MET A 312 -11.48 6.49 5.17
CA MET A 312 -10.39 5.89 4.39
C MET A 312 -10.85 4.63 3.65
N LEU A 313 -11.62 3.78 4.31
CA LEU A 313 -12.22 2.59 3.68
C LEU A 313 -13.27 2.96 2.64
N ASN A 314 -14.02 4.04 2.85
CA ASN A 314 -14.95 4.55 1.84
C ASN A 314 -14.21 5.06 0.58
N TYR A 315 -13.03 5.67 0.74
CA TYR A 315 -12.17 6.00 -0.40
C TYR A 315 -11.71 4.72 -1.12
N ILE A 316 -11.30 3.67 -0.40
CA ILE A 316 -10.94 2.38 -0.99
C ILE A 316 -12.12 1.79 -1.79
N LEU A 317 -13.35 1.85 -1.27
CA LEU A 317 -14.54 1.42 -1.99
C LEU A 317 -14.60 2.02 -3.39
N PHE A 318 -14.56 3.36 -3.48
CA PHE A 318 -14.74 4.06 -4.75
C PHE A 318 -13.50 3.99 -5.65
N SER A 319 -12.29 3.89 -5.10
CA SER A 319 -11.05 3.73 -5.86
C SER A 319 -10.81 2.30 -6.37
N THR A 320 -11.66 1.32 -5.99
CA THR A 320 -11.63 -0.04 -6.53
C THR A 320 -12.15 -0.05 -7.96
N ALA A 321 -11.32 -0.46 -8.90
CA ALA A 321 -11.66 -0.62 -10.31
C ALA A 321 -12.56 -1.85 -10.55
N PRO A 322 -13.20 -1.98 -11.74
CA PRO A 322 -14.03 -3.14 -12.07
C PRO A 322 -13.29 -4.49 -11.96
N THR A 323 -11.97 -4.47 -12.18
CA THR A 323 -11.08 -5.64 -12.01
C THR A 323 -10.88 -6.07 -10.56
N GLY A 324 -11.32 -5.26 -9.58
CA GLY A 324 -11.10 -5.48 -8.15
C GLY A 324 -9.80 -4.89 -7.60
N THR A 325 -8.92 -4.38 -8.46
CA THR A 325 -7.71 -3.67 -8.05
C THR A 325 -8.00 -2.20 -7.78
N ASN A 326 -7.23 -1.56 -6.92
CA ASN A 326 -7.35 -0.13 -6.67
C ASN A 326 -6.52 0.69 -7.65
N GLN A 327 -6.94 1.94 -7.87
CA GLN A 327 -6.21 2.91 -8.67
C GLN A 327 -4.80 3.12 -8.10
N MET A 328 -3.78 3.06 -8.97
CA MET A 328 -2.40 3.36 -8.62
C MET A 328 -2.16 4.86 -8.79
N TRP A 329 -1.82 5.54 -7.70
CA TRP A 329 -1.30 6.91 -7.71
C TRP A 329 -0.10 7.01 -6.79
N GLY A 330 0.89 7.79 -7.20
CA GLY A 330 2.09 8.02 -6.43
C GLY A 330 2.94 6.78 -6.22
N ASP A 331 3.86 6.88 -5.30
CA ASP A 331 4.77 5.79 -4.94
C ASP A 331 4.09 4.63 -4.24
N SER A 332 4.66 3.45 -4.40
CA SER A 332 4.36 2.30 -3.56
C SER A 332 5.61 1.43 -3.40
N ASP A 333 5.96 1.12 -2.16
CA ASP A 333 6.99 0.13 -1.82
C ASP A 333 6.38 -1.25 -1.51
N TYR A 334 5.07 -1.41 -1.72
CA TYR A 334 4.32 -2.64 -1.45
C TYR A 334 4.38 -3.11 0.01
N GLY A 335 4.76 -2.22 0.93
CA GLY A 335 4.81 -2.49 2.35
C GLY A 335 3.44 -2.79 2.93
N ARG A 336 3.38 -3.83 3.77
CA ARG A 336 2.20 -4.22 4.54
C ARG A 336 2.46 -4.13 6.03
N ALA A 337 1.44 -3.79 6.80
CA ALA A 337 1.53 -3.81 8.25
C ALA A 337 1.59 -5.26 8.78
N LEU A 338 0.84 -6.17 8.15
CA LEU A 338 0.82 -7.60 8.45
C LEU A 338 0.86 -8.42 7.17
N GLY A 339 1.75 -9.40 7.11
CA GLY A 339 1.87 -10.35 6.01
C GLY A 339 0.91 -11.54 6.16
N LEU A 340 -0.39 -11.29 6.35
CA LEU A 340 -1.39 -12.34 6.54
C LEU A 340 -1.93 -12.90 5.22
N GLY A 341 -1.93 -12.12 4.15
CA GLY A 341 -2.38 -12.53 2.82
C GLY A 341 -1.25 -13.15 2.00
N GLN A 342 -1.41 -14.40 1.58
CA GLN A 342 -0.47 -15.08 0.72
C GLN A 342 -0.77 -14.75 -0.76
N LYS A 343 0.25 -14.60 -1.62
CA LYS A 343 0.17 -14.48 -3.09
C LYS A 343 -0.92 -13.56 -3.69
N LYS A 344 -1.52 -12.65 -2.93
CA LYS A 344 -2.52 -11.72 -3.45
C LYS A 344 -1.87 -10.57 -4.21
N ASP A 345 -2.62 -10.07 -5.21
CA ASP A 345 -2.29 -8.79 -5.82
C ASP A 345 -2.25 -7.71 -4.73
N PHE A 346 -1.11 -7.02 -4.63
CA PHE A 346 -0.97 -5.92 -3.68
C PHE A 346 -2.07 -4.86 -3.86
N TRP A 347 -2.49 -4.61 -5.09
CA TRP A 347 -3.49 -3.58 -5.41
C TRP A 347 -4.93 -4.02 -5.15
N ASP A 348 -5.17 -5.24 -4.72
CA ASP A 348 -6.48 -5.67 -4.21
C ASP A 348 -6.63 -5.24 -2.74
N PHE A 349 -7.36 -4.14 -2.48
CA PHE A 349 -7.61 -3.63 -1.13
C PHE A 349 -8.93 -4.12 -0.53
N ARG A 350 -9.65 -5.00 -1.23
CA ARG A 350 -10.93 -5.57 -0.75
C ARG A 350 -10.84 -6.32 0.58
N PRO A 351 -9.70 -6.92 0.99
CA PRO A 351 -9.55 -7.44 2.34
C PRO A 351 -9.86 -6.41 3.44
N LEU A 352 -9.46 -5.16 3.26
CA LEU A 352 -9.78 -4.07 4.20
C LEU A 352 -11.27 -3.73 4.22
N LEU A 353 -11.94 -3.74 3.05
CA LEU A 353 -13.39 -3.57 2.97
C LEU A 353 -14.13 -4.74 3.65
N SER A 354 -13.59 -5.95 3.53
CA SER A 354 -14.14 -7.13 4.20
C SER A 354 -14.14 -6.97 5.72
N ALA A 355 -13.01 -6.57 6.31
CA ALA A 355 -12.92 -6.26 7.74
C ALA A 355 -13.82 -5.08 8.12
N GLY A 356 -13.77 -4.01 7.32
CA GLY A 356 -14.58 -2.80 7.50
C GLY A 356 -16.08 -3.06 7.44
N THR A 357 -16.53 -3.99 6.60
CA THR A 357 -17.94 -4.43 6.52
C THR A 357 -18.47 -4.82 7.90
N VAL A 358 -17.73 -5.61 8.63
CA VAL A 358 -18.11 -6.06 9.98
C VAL A 358 -18.02 -4.92 10.99
N LEU A 359 -16.94 -4.14 10.94
CA LEU A 359 -16.69 -3.06 11.91
C LEU A 359 -17.75 -1.95 11.84
N PHE A 360 -18.15 -1.59 10.63
CA PHE A 360 -19.04 -0.45 10.39
C PHE A 360 -20.45 -0.86 9.93
N ASN A 361 -20.74 -2.17 9.90
CA ASN A 361 -22.01 -2.73 9.45
C ASN A 361 -22.42 -2.20 8.06
N ARG A 362 -21.51 -2.30 7.06
CA ARG A 362 -21.65 -1.70 5.73
C ARG A 362 -22.04 -2.73 4.66
N PRO A 363 -23.34 -2.83 4.30
CA PRO A 363 -23.83 -3.74 3.24
C PRO A 363 -23.21 -3.49 1.86
N ASP A 364 -22.93 -2.24 1.53
CA ASP A 364 -22.31 -1.79 0.29
C ASP A 364 -20.83 -2.23 0.18
N TRP A 365 -20.09 -2.19 1.29
CA TRP A 365 -18.71 -2.71 1.32
C TRP A 365 -18.70 -4.24 1.20
N LYS A 366 -19.70 -4.92 1.76
CA LYS A 366 -19.88 -6.35 1.57
C LYS A 366 -20.04 -6.72 0.09
N PHE A 367 -20.80 -5.92 -0.65
CA PHE A 367 -21.00 -6.13 -2.09
C PHE A 367 -19.67 -6.10 -2.85
N VAL A 368 -18.84 -5.09 -2.60
CA VAL A 368 -17.58 -4.89 -3.33
C VAL A 368 -16.49 -5.86 -2.85
N SER A 369 -16.42 -6.17 -1.55
CA SER A 369 -15.46 -7.17 -1.03
C SER A 369 -15.80 -8.60 -1.48
N GLY A 370 -17.06 -8.88 -1.73
CA GLY A 370 -17.56 -10.15 -2.29
C GLY A 370 -17.50 -11.34 -1.33
N ARG A 371 -16.46 -11.43 -0.51
CA ARG A 371 -16.25 -12.53 0.45
C ARG A 371 -15.72 -12.01 1.78
N PHE A 372 -15.86 -12.80 2.85
CA PHE A 372 -15.10 -12.56 4.07
C PHE A 372 -13.67 -13.06 3.84
N ASP A 373 -12.76 -12.13 3.85
CA ASP A 373 -11.38 -12.39 3.45
C ASP A 373 -10.58 -13.06 4.57
N GLU A 374 -9.56 -13.85 4.24
CA GLU A 374 -8.70 -14.50 5.23
C GLU A 374 -7.93 -13.52 6.11
N GLU A 375 -7.54 -12.34 5.58
CA GLU A 375 -6.92 -11.29 6.41
C GLU A 375 -7.93 -10.77 7.44
N ALA A 376 -9.18 -10.54 7.02
CA ALA A 376 -10.27 -10.18 7.91
C ALA A 376 -10.57 -11.28 8.93
N PHE A 377 -10.50 -12.55 8.53
CA PHE A 377 -10.67 -13.69 9.44
C PHE A 377 -9.60 -13.70 10.54
N TRP A 378 -8.33 -13.49 10.22
CA TRP A 378 -7.27 -13.43 11.23
C TRP A 378 -7.43 -12.26 12.20
N ILE A 379 -7.97 -11.13 11.73
CA ILE A 379 -8.19 -9.94 12.56
C ILE A 379 -9.47 -10.06 13.41
N LEU A 380 -10.56 -10.62 12.86
CA LEU A 380 -11.90 -10.58 13.46
C LEU A 380 -12.38 -11.94 14.02
N GLY A 381 -11.71 -13.04 13.65
CA GLY A 381 -12.05 -14.38 14.07
C GLY A 381 -13.36 -14.92 13.44
N HIS A 382 -13.84 -16.05 13.96
CA HIS A 382 -15.07 -16.67 13.49
C HIS A 382 -16.31 -15.84 13.82
N GLU A 383 -16.33 -15.13 14.94
CA GLU A 383 -17.42 -14.20 15.28
C GLU A 383 -17.58 -13.10 14.25
N GLY A 384 -16.44 -12.58 13.74
CA GLY A 384 -16.43 -11.63 12.63
C GLY A 384 -17.00 -12.23 11.37
N MET A 385 -16.64 -13.47 11.05
CA MET A 385 -17.18 -14.20 9.89
C MET A 385 -18.71 -14.42 10.03
N ASP A 386 -19.18 -14.79 11.21
CA ASP A 386 -20.61 -14.99 11.43
C ASP A 386 -21.39 -13.66 11.40
N HIS A 387 -20.78 -12.59 11.87
CA HIS A 387 -21.38 -11.25 11.74
C HIS A 387 -21.45 -10.86 10.26
N TRP A 388 -20.37 -11.05 9.51
CA TRP A 388 -20.34 -10.77 8.07
C TRP A 388 -21.41 -11.56 7.30
N LYS A 389 -21.66 -12.84 7.63
CA LYS A 389 -22.73 -13.65 7.03
C LYS A 389 -24.11 -13.03 7.26
N ARG A 390 -24.39 -12.45 8.43
CA ARG A 390 -25.67 -11.82 8.77
C ARG A 390 -25.92 -10.48 8.07
N ILE A 391 -24.87 -9.76 7.65
CA ILE A 391 -25.02 -8.50 6.90
C ILE A 391 -25.54 -8.82 5.51
N ALA A 392 -26.67 -8.25 5.12
CA ALA A 392 -27.17 -8.37 3.74
C ALA A 392 -26.26 -7.60 2.77
N SER A 393 -25.87 -8.22 1.65
CA SER A 393 -25.13 -7.52 0.60
C SER A 393 -26.04 -6.55 -0.17
N ARG A 394 -25.57 -5.34 -0.46
CA ARG A 394 -26.31 -4.32 -1.19
C ARG A 394 -25.39 -3.57 -2.15
N ILE A 395 -25.81 -3.39 -3.39
CA ILE A 395 -25.09 -2.57 -4.37
C ILE A 395 -24.97 -1.14 -3.80
N PRO A 396 -23.78 -0.51 -3.84
CA PRO A 396 -23.65 0.89 -3.44
C PRO A 396 -24.60 1.81 -4.21
N GLU A 397 -25.28 2.72 -3.53
CA GLU A 397 -26.26 3.62 -4.14
C GLU A 397 -25.64 4.62 -5.12
N GLN A 398 -24.43 5.09 -4.78
CA GLN A 398 -23.65 5.99 -5.64
C GLN A 398 -22.69 5.17 -6.50
N THR A 399 -22.63 5.45 -7.78
CA THR A 399 -21.65 4.89 -8.70
C THR A 399 -20.41 5.77 -8.80
N SER A 400 -20.60 7.09 -8.90
CA SER A 400 -19.54 8.09 -8.99
C SER A 400 -19.35 8.80 -7.65
N CYS A 401 -18.12 9.21 -7.33
CA CYS A 401 -17.80 9.88 -6.07
C CYS A 401 -16.69 10.91 -6.24
N ALA A 402 -16.79 12.01 -5.48
CA ALA A 402 -15.74 13.00 -5.35
C ALA A 402 -15.14 13.00 -3.95
N PHE A 403 -13.81 13.13 -3.92
CA PHE A 403 -13.02 13.40 -2.72
C PHE A 403 -12.29 14.74 -2.92
N PRO A 404 -13.02 15.86 -2.78
CA PRO A 404 -12.54 17.17 -3.25
C PRO A 404 -11.35 17.71 -2.45
N GLN A 405 -11.20 17.31 -1.19
CA GLN A 405 -10.06 17.73 -0.37
C GLN A 405 -8.81 16.93 -0.69
N GLY A 406 -8.97 15.63 -0.96
CA GLY A 406 -7.92 14.76 -1.49
C GLY A 406 -7.61 15.02 -2.96
N GLY A 407 -8.55 15.64 -3.69
CA GLY A 407 -8.44 15.92 -5.12
C GLY A 407 -8.61 14.69 -6.01
N HIS A 408 -9.36 13.69 -5.56
CA HIS A 408 -9.62 12.47 -6.32
C HIS A 408 -11.09 12.37 -6.71
N PHE A 409 -11.32 12.05 -7.99
CA PHE A 409 -12.66 12.02 -8.58
C PHE A 409 -12.86 10.70 -9.32
N VAL A 410 -14.00 10.06 -9.10
CA VAL A 410 -14.36 8.78 -9.72
C VAL A 410 -15.66 8.97 -10.48
N ILE A 411 -15.63 8.68 -11.78
CA ILE A 411 -16.81 8.61 -12.64
C ILE A 411 -17.00 7.15 -13.01
N ARG A 412 -18.17 6.59 -12.71
CA ARG A 412 -18.51 5.20 -12.95
C ARG A 412 -19.97 5.09 -13.38
N ASP A 413 -20.25 4.24 -14.36
CA ASP A 413 -21.64 4.03 -14.82
C ASP A 413 -22.40 3.04 -13.95
N SER A 414 -21.75 1.99 -13.48
CA SER A 414 -22.38 0.93 -12.67
C SER A 414 -21.35 0.22 -11.77
N TRP A 415 -21.83 -0.66 -10.91
CA TRP A 415 -20.98 -1.57 -10.11
C TRP A 415 -20.87 -2.96 -10.71
N SER A 416 -21.21 -3.13 -11.98
CA SER A 416 -21.01 -4.40 -12.69
C SER A 416 -19.54 -4.61 -13.07
N ALA A 417 -19.18 -5.88 -13.32
CA ALA A 417 -17.81 -6.24 -13.71
C ALA A 417 -17.38 -5.69 -15.07
N ASP A 418 -18.35 -5.31 -15.91
CA ASP A 418 -18.17 -4.69 -17.23
C ASP A 418 -18.38 -3.18 -17.21
N SER A 419 -18.32 -2.52 -16.04
CA SER A 419 -18.56 -1.10 -15.92
C SER A 419 -17.47 -0.26 -16.57
N ASP A 420 -17.87 0.89 -17.11
CA ASP A 420 -16.94 1.97 -17.47
C ASP A 420 -16.57 2.77 -16.23
N THR A 421 -15.28 2.95 -16.00
CA THR A 421 -14.80 3.67 -14.81
C THR A 421 -13.61 4.53 -15.16
N ALA A 422 -13.67 5.80 -14.76
CA ALA A 422 -12.53 6.71 -14.84
C ALA A 422 -12.18 7.26 -13.46
N PHE A 423 -10.88 7.43 -13.25
CA PHE A 423 -10.31 8.09 -12.08
C PHE A 423 -9.53 9.30 -12.54
N LEU A 424 -9.73 10.47 -11.91
CA LEU A 424 -8.99 11.69 -12.23
C LEU A 424 -8.47 12.34 -10.95
N ARG A 425 -7.22 12.82 -11.01
CA ARG A 425 -6.57 13.56 -9.91
C ARG A 425 -6.56 15.06 -10.18
N SER A 426 -7.19 15.85 -9.30
CA SER A 426 -7.22 17.32 -9.36
C SER A 426 -7.17 17.92 -7.95
N GLY A 427 -5.99 17.98 -7.36
CA GLY A 427 -5.79 18.40 -5.97
C GLY A 427 -4.41 18.93 -5.68
N LYS A 428 -4.05 18.96 -4.40
CA LYS A 428 -2.70 19.30 -3.95
C LYS A 428 -1.68 18.27 -4.42
N PHE A 429 -0.43 18.72 -4.63
CA PHE A 429 0.64 17.84 -5.09
C PHE A 429 0.92 16.72 -4.10
N GLY A 430 1.03 17.03 -2.81
CA GLY A 430 1.28 16.03 -1.77
C GLY A 430 1.35 16.64 -0.37
N LEU A 431 1.76 15.84 0.60
CA LEU A 431 1.90 16.22 2.01
C LEU A 431 3.03 17.25 2.19
N GLY A 432 2.74 18.36 2.87
CA GLY A 432 3.73 19.34 3.31
C GLY A 432 4.23 20.33 2.24
N GLY A 433 3.88 20.17 0.98
CA GLY A 433 4.32 21.05 -0.10
C GLY A 433 5.76 20.81 -0.56
N GLU A 434 6.40 21.83 -1.16
CA GLU A 434 7.76 21.72 -1.68
C GLU A 434 8.76 21.24 -0.61
N GLY A 435 9.58 20.25 -0.97
CA GLY A 435 10.54 19.61 -0.06
C GLY A 435 9.99 18.47 0.79
N HIS A 436 8.65 18.26 0.81
CA HIS A 436 8.00 17.27 1.67
C HIS A 436 7.02 16.34 0.97
N CYS A 437 6.94 16.41 -0.37
CA CYS A 437 5.98 15.62 -1.17
C CYS A 437 6.57 14.29 -1.65
N ALA A 438 7.29 13.57 -0.81
CA ALA A 438 8.16 12.45 -1.16
C ALA A 438 7.53 11.42 -2.10
N HIS A 439 6.27 11.06 -1.83
CA HIS A 439 5.59 9.95 -2.50
C HIS A 439 4.61 10.37 -3.62
N ALA A 440 4.37 11.67 -3.79
CA ALA A 440 3.58 12.16 -4.90
C ALA A 440 4.36 12.07 -6.23
N HIS A 441 3.65 11.94 -7.32
CA HIS A 441 4.20 11.99 -8.68
C HIS A 441 3.84 13.29 -9.40
N SER A 442 4.47 13.54 -10.52
CA SER A 442 4.20 14.68 -11.41
C SER A 442 3.01 14.37 -12.33
N ASP A 443 1.82 14.15 -11.74
CA ASP A 443 0.63 13.54 -12.32
C ASP A 443 -0.66 14.37 -12.13
N LEU A 444 -0.54 15.68 -11.93
CA LEU A 444 -1.70 16.56 -11.82
C LEU A 444 -2.55 16.50 -13.09
N LEU A 445 -3.87 16.42 -12.93
CA LEU A 445 -4.86 16.18 -13.95
C LEU A 445 -4.62 14.90 -14.78
N SER A 446 -3.85 13.95 -14.25
CA SER A 446 -3.79 12.62 -14.80
C SER A 446 -5.10 11.87 -14.55
N PHE A 447 -5.43 10.97 -15.46
CA PHE A 447 -6.58 10.09 -15.32
C PHE A 447 -6.25 8.67 -15.76
N SER A 448 -7.03 7.72 -15.26
CA SER A 448 -7.03 6.34 -15.72
C SER A 448 -8.42 5.96 -16.17
N LEU A 449 -8.54 5.05 -17.14
CA LEU A 449 -9.80 4.70 -17.78
C LEU A 449 -9.93 3.18 -17.96
N TRP A 450 -11.03 2.64 -17.48
CA TRP A 450 -11.51 1.29 -17.77
C TRP A 450 -12.73 1.38 -18.66
N LEU A 451 -12.75 0.61 -19.73
CA LEU A 451 -13.89 0.47 -20.64
C LEU A 451 -14.36 -0.97 -20.63
N GLN A 452 -15.67 -1.17 -20.49
CA GLN A 452 -16.28 -2.51 -20.45
C GLN A 452 -15.58 -3.41 -19.43
N GLY A 453 -15.24 -2.86 -18.25
CA GLY A 453 -14.55 -3.56 -17.18
C GLY A 453 -13.05 -3.81 -17.41
N GLN A 454 -12.48 -3.43 -18.56
CA GLN A 454 -11.11 -3.70 -18.93
C GLN A 454 -10.25 -2.43 -18.85
N PRO A 455 -9.01 -2.51 -18.32
CA PRO A 455 -8.13 -1.35 -18.28
C PRO A 455 -7.69 -0.94 -19.69
N LEU A 456 -7.84 0.35 -19.98
CA LEU A 456 -7.38 0.99 -21.21
C LEU A 456 -6.19 1.90 -20.95
N LEU A 457 -6.39 2.95 -20.16
CA LEU A 457 -5.35 3.88 -19.74
C LEU A 457 -5.06 3.66 -18.27
N VAL A 458 -3.79 3.45 -17.94
CA VAL A 458 -3.33 3.10 -16.60
C VAL A 458 -2.28 4.09 -16.12
N ASP A 459 -2.04 4.12 -14.82
CA ASP A 459 -0.84 4.70 -14.24
C ASP A 459 0.33 3.74 -14.43
N SER A 460 1.54 4.24 -14.68
CA SER A 460 2.72 3.39 -14.86
C SER A 460 3.17 2.70 -13.56
N GLY A 461 2.71 3.18 -12.39
CA GLY A 461 3.03 2.62 -11.09
C GLY A 461 4.41 3.01 -10.56
N THR A 462 4.99 2.13 -9.74
CA THR A 462 6.33 2.31 -9.14
C THR A 462 7.18 1.08 -9.37
N TYR A 463 8.37 1.25 -9.98
CA TYR A 463 9.29 0.14 -10.21
C TYR A 463 10.23 -0.10 -9.03
N ILE A 464 11.08 0.88 -8.72
CA ILE A 464 12.06 0.86 -7.62
C ILE A 464 12.32 2.28 -7.13
N TYR A 465 12.87 2.41 -5.91
CA TYR A 465 13.19 3.71 -5.32
C TYR A 465 14.64 4.16 -5.54
N HIS A 466 15.41 3.41 -6.31
CA HIS A 466 16.79 3.74 -6.63
C HIS A 466 17.10 3.45 -8.11
N GLY A 467 18.03 4.23 -8.69
CA GLY A 467 18.49 4.03 -10.06
C GLY A 467 17.77 4.88 -11.11
N PRO A 468 18.17 4.76 -12.39
CA PRO A 468 17.80 5.72 -13.43
C PRO A 468 16.30 5.72 -13.78
N LEU A 469 15.58 4.62 -13.53
CA LEU A 469 14.14 4.56 -13.82
C LEU A 469 13.28 5.16 -12.70
N ARG A 470 13.85 5.50 -11.54
CA ARG A 470 13.11 6.16 -10.46
C ARG A 470 12.43 7.44 -10.95
N ASP A 471 13.19 8.32 -11.61
CA ASP A 471 12.67 9.60 -12.10
C ASP A 471 11.72 9.43 -13.31
N TYR A 472 11.88 8.37 -14.11
CA TYR A 472 10.91 8.06 -15.16
C TYR A 472 9.53 7.79 -14.59
N PHE A 473 9.40 6.85 -13.64
CA PHE A 473 8.09 6.42 -13.12
C PHE A 473 7.34 7.51 -12.37
N ARG A 474 8.03 8.51 -11.81
CA ARG A 474 7.40 9.64 -11.14
C ARG A 474 7.27 10.91 -11.98
N SER A 475 7.73 10.90 -13.23
CA SER A 475 7.65 12.05 -14.15
C SER A 475 6.35 12.09 -14.94
N SER A 476 5.95 13.26 -15.44
CA SER A 476 4.70 13.46 -16.17
C SER A 476 4.54 12.53 -17.37
N CYS A 477 5.62 12.12 -18.03
CA CYS A 477 5.56 11.22 -19.18
C CYS A 477 5.16 9.76 -18.84
N ALA A 478 5.16 9.41 -17.56
CA ALA A 478 4.69 8.11 -17.06
C ALA A 478 3.21 8.13 -16.61
N HIS A 479 2.52 9.27 -16.77
CA HIS A 479 1.13 9.47 -16.38
C HIS A 479 0.31 9.99 -17.56
N ASN A 480 -1.02 9.87 -17.50
CA ASN A 480 -1.92 10.33 -18.54
C ASN A 480 -2.22 11.83 -18.38
N THR A 481 -1.18 12.65 -18.54
CA THR A 481 -1.22 14.11 -18.36
C THR A 481 -0.37 14.82 -19.40
N VAL A 482 -0.04 16.08 -19.18
CA VAL A 482 0.68 16.93 -20.14
C VAL A 482 2.00 17.47 -19.58
N MET A 483 2.92 17.78 -20.45
CA MET A 483 4.07 18.64 -20.22
C MET A 483 3.94 19.92 -21.04
N VAL A 484 4.52 21.02 -20.53
CA VAL A 484 4.61 22.29 -21.23
C VAL A 484 6.08 22.63 -21.41
N ASP A 485 6.49 22.93 -22.66
CA ASP A 485 7.86 23.28 -23.03
C ASP A 485 8.90 22.24 -22.57
N GLY A 486 8.55 20.95 -22.70
CA GLY A 486 9.40 19.82 -22.33
C GLY A 486 9.67 19.67 -20.82
N HIS A 487 8.87 20.30 -19.94
CA HIS A 487 9.11 20.31 -18.51
C HIS A 487 8.03 19.53 -17.74
N ASN A 488 8.46 18.71 -16.78
CA ASN A 488 7.58 18.08 -15.80
C ASN A 488 6.86 19.13 -14.94
N GLN A 489 5.66 18.81 -14.44
CA GLN A 489 4.86 19.67 -13.55
C GLN A 489 5.56 19.95 -12.21
N ALA A 490 6.53 19.14 -11.83
CA ALA A 490 7.46 19.38 -10.73
C ALA A 490 8.85 18.85 -11.11
N ALA A 491 9.90 19.43 -10.58
CA ALA A 491 11.28 19.00 -10.85
C ALA A 491 11.74 17.99 -9.80
N PRO A 492 12.22 16.79 -10.20
CA PRO A 492 12.82 15.84 -9.27
C PRO A 492 13.97 16.49 -8.48
N ASN A 493 14.00 16.23 -7.17
CA ASN A 493 15.06 16.60 -6.27
C ASN A 493 15.64 15.33 -5.63
N PRO A 494 16.94 15.25 -5.35
CA PRO A 494 17.49 14.11 -4.61
C PRO A 494 16.73 13.80 -3.32
N ASN A 495 16.83 12.55 -2.84
CA ASN A 495 16.22 12.10 -1.58
C ASN A 495 14.68 12.14 -1.56
N PHE A 496 14.01 11.69 -2.61
CA PHE A 496 12.55 11.60 -2.71
C PHE A 496 11.80 12.94 -2.76
N ASN A 497 12.44 14.07 -2.83
CA ASN A 497 11.80 15.38 -2.79
C ASN A 497 11.51 15.93 -4.19
N TRP A 498 10.77 17.01 -4.21
CA TRP A 498 10.40 17.76 -5.40
C TRP A 498 10.69 19.24 -5.23
N ARG A 499 10.99 19.92 -6.33
CA ARG A 499 11.08 21.38 -6.42
C ARG A 499 10.02 21.90 -7.38
N HIS A 500 9.58 23.14 -7.17
CA HIS A 500 8.62 23.81 -8.05
C HIS A 500 7.30 23.03 -8.17
N VAL A 501 6.79 22.52 -7.04
CA VAL A 501 5.54 21.78 -7.02
C VAL A 501 4.36 22.70 -7.31
N LEU A 502 3.41 22.17 -8.10
CA LEU A 502 2.16 22.83 -8.43
C LEU A 502 1.01 22.22 -7.63
N ASN A 503 -0.12 22.91 -7.66
CA ASN A 503 -1.37 22.34 -7.15
C ASN A 503 -2.45 22.52 -8.22
N ALA A 504 -3.23 21.48 -8.44
CA ALA A 504 -4.45 21.55 -9.21
C ALA A 504 -5.64 21.80 -8.29
N ARG A 505 -6.74 22.25 -8.87
CA ARG A 505 -8.05 22.33 -8.20
C ARG A 505 -9.15 21.90 -9.13
N CYS A 506 -10.17 21.26 -8.59
CA CYS A 506 -11.38 20.97 -9.32
C CYS A 506 -12.16 22.27 -9.58
N LEU A 507 -12.62 22.46 -10.82
CA LEU A 507 -13.51 23.56 -11.22
C LEU A 507 -14.96 23.17 -11.02
N ASN A 508 -15.34 22.00 -11.53
CA ASN A 508 -16.65 21.40 -11.33
C ASN A 508 -16.59 19.88 -11.43
N TRP A 509 -17.59 19.23 -10.89
CA TRP A 509 -17.76 17.79 -10.92
C TRP A 509 -19.23 17.40 -10.88
N SER A 510 -19.56 16.32 -11.58
CA SER A 510 -20.84 15.62 -11.51
C SER A 510 -20.64 14.11 -11.68
N ALA A 511 -21.70 13.33 -11.70
CA ALA A 511 -21.62 11.89 -11.86
C ALA A 511 -21.10 11.43 -13.25
N ASP A 512 -21.04 12.34 -14.23
CA ASP A 512 -20.65 12.07 -15.61
C ASP A 512 -19.45 12.89 -16.09
N HIS A 513 -18.98 13.90 -15.35
CA HIS A 513 -17.78 14.65 -15.73
C HIS A 513 -17.02 15.24 -14.55
N VAL A 514 -15.76 15.54 -14.79
CA VAL A 514 -14.90 16.32 -13.89
C VAL A 514 -14.04 17.27 -14.69
N SER A 515 -13.91 18.52 -14.21
CA SER A 515 -13.04 19.53 -14.77
C SER A 515 -12.06 20.03 -13.72
N GLY A 516 -10.77 20.03 -14.06
CA GLY A 516 -9.69 20.49 -13.19
C GLY A 516 -8.78 21.50 -13.87
N ILE A 517 -8.07 22.29 -13.07
CA ILE A 517 -7.18 23.36 -13.54
C ILE A 517 -5.88 23.39 -12.74
N PHE A 518 -4.79 23.71 -13.42
CA PHE A 518 -3.56 24.25 -12.82
C PHE A 518 -2.88 25.27 -13.74
N ASN A 519 -2.00 26.10 -13.16
CA ASN A 519 -1.19 27.07 -13.92
C ASN A 519 0.27 26.64 -13.86
N TYR A 520 0.93 26.62 -15.01
CA TYR A 520 2.32 26.24 -15.13
C TYR A 520 3.03 27.04 -16.21
N ARG A 521 4.14 27.69 -15.88
CA ARG A 521 5.01 28.46 -16.81
C ARG A 521 4.25 29.51 -17.64
N GLY A 522 3.28 30.19 -17.03
CA GLY A 522 2.47 31.19 -17.72
C GLY A 522 1.33 30.63 -18.58
N VAL A 523 1.17 29.30 -18.57
CA VAL A 523 0.07 28.61 -19.25
C VAL A 523 -0.94 28.14 -18.23
N GLU A 524 -2.21 28.52 -18.42
CA GLU A 524 -3.35 27.94 -17.73
C GLU A 524 -3.77 26.69 -18.47
N PHE A 525 -3.84 25.56 -17.78
CA PHE A 525 -4.31 24.30 -18.33
C PHE A 525 -5.58 23.86 -17.62
N ILE A 526 -6.63 23.64 -18.40
CA ILE A 526 -7.91 23.08 -17.94
C ILE A 526 -8.16 21.78 -18.69
N ARG A 527 -8.41 20.71 -17.94
CA ARG A 527 -8.81 19.40 -18.46
C ARG A 527 -10.21 19.08 -18.00
N THR A 528 -11.06 18.65 -18.93
CA THR A 528 -12.40 18.14 -18.66
C THR A 528 -12.52 16.73 -19.21
N LEU A 529 -12.72 15.75 -18.35
CA LEU A 529 -13.05 14.38 -18.71
C LEU A 529 -14.55 14.15 -18.52
N ARG A 530 -15.23 13.63 -19.56
CA ARG A 530 -16.68 13.42 -19.56
C ARG A 530 -17.05 12.07 -20.13
N ARG A 531 -17.95 11.37 -19.47
CA ARG A 531 -18.65 10.21 -20.02
C ARG A 531 -19.87 10.68 -20.80
N THR A 532 -19.94 10.37 -22.09
CA THR A 532 -21.03 10.80 -22.99
C THR A 532 -22.04 9.68 -23.26
N GLY A 533 -21.70 8.45 -22.94
CA GLY A 533 -22.54 7.26 -23.11
C GLY A 533 -21.82 6.00 -22.63
N SER A 534 -22.44 4.85 -22.76
CA SER A 534 -21.77 3.55 -22.49
C SER A 534 -20.63 3.36 -23.49
N GLY A 535 -19.41 3.15 -23.01
CA GLY A 535 -18.22 3.02 -23.82
C GLY A 535 -17.71 4.32 -24.46
N ASN A 536 -18.39 5.46 -24.25
CA ASN A 536 -18.05 6.70 -24.91
C ASN A 536 -17.62 7.78 -23.92
N TRP A 537 -16.43 8.35 -24.16
CA TRP A 537 -15.84 9.39 -23.33
C TRP A 537 -15.23 10.50 -24.20
N THR A 538 -15.20 11.72 -23.66
CA THR A 538 -14.49 12.85 -24.24
C THR A 538 -13.50 13.42 -23.24
N LEU A 539 -12.37 13.91 -23.78
CA LEU A 539 -11.37 14.66 -23.04
C LEU A 539 -11.17 15.99 -23.76
N ASP A 540 -11.50 17.08 -23.08
CA ASP A 540 -11.32 18.44 -23.53
C ASP A 540 -10.16 19.08 -22.77
N ASP A 541 -9.07 19.38 -23.46
CA ASP A 541 -7.88 20.04 -22.93
C ASP A 541 -7.77 21.45 -23.49
N ARG A 542 -7.93 22.46 -22.62
CA ARG A 542 -7.85 23.87 -23.00
C ARG A 542 -6.60 24.50 -22.37
N PHE A 543 -5.83 25.18 -23.21
CA PHE A 543 -4.65 25.93 -22.80
C PHE A 543 -4.81 27.41 -23.13
N ALA A 544 -4.58 28.28 -22.15
CA ALA A 544 -4.59 29.71 -22.30
C ALA A 544 -3.27 30.30 -21.83
N GLY A 545 -2.71 31.25 -22.62
CA GLY A 545 -1.42 31.86 -22.31
C GLY A 545 -0.95 32.74 -23.44
N GLU A 546 0.21 33.37 -23.23
CA GLU A 546 0.86 34.21 -24.25
C GLU A 546 2.09 33.51 -24.80
N GLY A 547 2.31 33.68 -26.11
CA GLY A 547 3.52 33.17 -26.76
C GLY A 547 3.33 31.85 -27.50
N THR A 548 4.46 31.32 -27.97
CA THR A 548 4.55 30.01 -28.61
C THR A 548 4.99 29.00 -27.61
N HIS A 549 4.24 27.94 -27.48
CA HIS A 549 4.48 26.85 -26.54
C HIS A 549 4.52 25.50 -27.25
N GLU A 550 5.18 24.57 -26.64
CA GLU A 550 5.16 23.15 -26.98
C GLU A 550 4.37 22.42 -25.91
N ILE A 551 3.35 21.67 -26.33
CA ILE A 551 2.53 20.88 -25.42
C ILE A 551 2.67 19.42 -25.80
N ASP A 552 3.02 18.60 -24.82
CA ASP A 552 3.18 17.16 -24.96
C ASP A 552 2.09 16.44 -24.16
N TRP A 553 1.36 15.53 -24.80
CA TRP A 553 0.41 14.63 -24.16
C TRP A 553 0.98 13.23 -24.08
N PHE A 554 0.64 12.54 -22.99
CA PHE A 554 1.01 11.14 -22.78
C PHE A 554 -0.24 10.35 -22.43
N PHE A 555 -0.47 9.24 -23.14
CA PHE A 555 -1.52 8.27 -22.85
C PHE A 555 -0.86 6.91 -22.68
N ASN A 556 -0.72 6.46 -21.42
CA ASN A 556 -0.05 5.21 -21.05
C ASN A 556 -1.07 4.08 -21.06
N PHE A 557 -0.95 3.18 -22.01
CA PHE A 557 -1.90 2.10 -22.20
C PHE A 557 -1.60 0.89 -21.31
N ALA A 558 -2.66 0.17 -20.96
CA ALA A 558 -2.55 -1.10 -20.25
C ALA A 558 -1.77 -2.14 -21.08
N PRO A 559 -1.03 -3.05 -20.43
CA PRO A 559 -0.38 -4.14 -21.14
C PRO A 559 -1.36 -5.05 -21.90
N GLY A 560 -0.90 -5.67 -23.00
CA GLY A 560 -1.68 -6.62 -23.79
C GLY A 560 -2.66 -6.00 -24.77
N LEU A 561 -2.40 -4.76 -25.16
CA LEU A 561 -3.12 -4.06 -26.23
C LEU A 561 -2.23 -3.94 -27.47
N ASP A 562 -2.85 -4.01 -28.65
CA ASP A 562 -2.21 -3.76 -29.93
C ASP A 562 -2.81 -2.51 -30.60
N PHE A 563 -2.05 -1.83 -31.46
CA PHE A 563 -2.36 -0.49 -31.93
C PHE A 563 -2.14 -0.34 -33.43
N ASP A 564 -3.06 0.38 -34.10
CA ASP A 564 -2.95 0.83 -35.49
C ASP A 564 -3.22 2.34 -35.54
N LEU A 565 -2.17 3.14 -35.63
CA LEU A 565 -2.23 4.60 -35.70
C LEU A 565 -2.38 5.04 -37.18
N ARG A 566 -3.52 5.63 -37.49
CA ARG A 566 -3.83 6.19 -38.79
C ARG A 566 -3.87 7.71 -38.70
N GLU A 567 -2.70 8.32 -38.86
CA GLU A 567 -2.56 9.78 -38.70
C GLU A 567 -3.41 10.56 -39.70
N ASN A 568 -3.48 10.12 -40.98
CA ASN A 568 -4.32 10.76 -41.98
C ASN A 568 -5.83 10.76 -41.65
N ASP A 569 -6.28 9.72 -40.98
CA ASP A 569 -7.68 9.58 -40.55
C ASP A 569 -7.90 10.19 -39.17
N ARG A 570 -6.83 10.60 -38.45
CA ARG A 570 -6.79 11.05 -37.07
C ARG A 570 -7.47 10.06 -36.12
N ILE A 571 -7.16 8.79 -36.27
CA ILE A 571 -7.72 7.72 -35.44
C ILE A 571 -6.59 6.78 -35.01
N LEU A 572 -6.57 6.44 -33.71
CA LEU A 572 -5.84 5.31 -33.19
C LEU A 572 -6.83 4.18 -32.91
N PHE A 573 -6.68 3.07 -33.63
CA PHE A 573 -7.41 1.84 -33.34
C PHE A 573 -6.66 1.02 -32.30
N VAL A 574 -7.41 0.54 -31.30
CA VAL A 574 -6.87 -0.31 -30.24
C VAL A 574 -7.57 -1.64 -30.31
N THR A 575 -6.82 -2.74 -30.26
CA THR A 575 -7.35 -4.10 -30.19
C THR A 575 -6.85 -4.79 -28.93
N ARG A 576 -7.64 -5.73 -28.42
CA ARG A 576 -7.28 -6.61 -27.30
C ARG A 576 -7.42 -8.05 -27.74
N ALA A 577 -6.34 -8.83 -27.65
CA ALA A 577 -6.33 -10.24 -28.12
C ALA A 577 -6.91 -10.40 -29.55
N GLY A 578 -6.57 -9.47 -30.46
CA GLY A 578 -7.01 -9.48 -31.85
C GLY A 578 -8.45 -9.01 -32.10
N SER A 579 -9.20 -8.63 -31.05
CA SER A 579 -10.57 -8.10 -31.18
C SER A 579 -10.57 -6.58 -31.07
N PRO A 580 -11.38 -5.84 -31.86
CA PRO A 580 -11.55 -4.41 -31.71
C PRO A 580 -11.96 -4.06 -30.27
N PHE A 581 -11.34 -3.04 -29.70
CA PHE A 581 -11.59 -2.63 -28.33
C PHE A 581 -11.96 -1.14 -28.25
N LEU A 582 -11.25 -0.27 -28.96
CA LEU A 582 -11.45 1.17 -28.92
C LEU A 582 -11.05 1.83 -30.24
N LYS A 583 -11.77 2.92 -30.59
CA LYS A 583 -11.29 3.97 -31.50
C LYS A 583 -11.04 5.22 -30.69
N LEU A 584 -9.82 5.73 -30.70
CA LEU A 584 -9.47 7.04 -30.15
C LEU A 584 -9.35 8.03 -31.31
N HIS A 585 -10.29 8.98 -31.34
CA HIS A 585 -10.25 10.10 -32.28
C HIS A 585 -9.31 11.17 -31.74
N LEU A 586 -8.33 11.54 -32.56
CA LEU A 586 -7.28 12.49 -32.25
C LEU A 586 -7.74 13.93 -32.58
N PRO A 587 -7.20 14.94 -31.88
CA PRO A 587 -7.60 16.35 -32.09
C PRO A 587 -7.19 16.87 -33.47
N ASP A 588 -7.90 17.88 -33.95
CA ASP A 588 -7.51 18.65 -35.11
C ASP A 588 -6.34 19.57 -34.81
N GLY A 589 -5.52 19.86 -35.84
CA GLY A 589 -4.35 20.73 -35.73
C GLY A 589 -3.09 20.10 -36.28
N ASP A 590 -1.98 20.80 -36.14
CA ASP A 590 -0.65 20.34 -36.57
C ASP A 590 0.01 19.62 -35.39
N PHE A 591 -0.12 18.30 -35.39
CA PHE A 591 0.37 17.41 -34.35
C PHE A 591 1.38 16.42 -34.94
N ASP A 592 2.41 16.13 -34.14
CA ASP A 592 3.23 14.95 -34.27
C ASP A 592 2.70 13.86 -33.33
N PHE A 593 2.31 12.71 -33.90
CA PHE A 593 1.84 11.55 -33.13
C PHE A 593 2.82 10.40 -33.21
N GLU A 594 3.13 9.75 -32.09
CA GLU A 594 4.04 8.62 -32.05
C GLU A 594 3.58 7.56 -31.05
N LEU A 595 3.66 6.29 -31.43
CA LEU A 595 3.54 5.17 -30.49
C LEU A 595 4.90 4.83 -29.92
N GLN A 596 5.14 5.24 -28.68
CA GLN A 596 6.39 5.05 -27.96
C GLN A 596 6.33 3.86 -27.02
N LEU A 597 7.49 3.28 -26.72
CA LEU A 597 7.60 2.30 -25.64
C LEU A 597 7.44 2.98 -24.29
N GLY A 598 6.55 2.42 -23.47
CA GLY A 598 6.34 2.77 -22.07
C GLY A 598 6.73 1.63 -21.13
N TRP A 599 6.63 1.91 -19.83
CA TRP A 599 6.80 0.91 -18.79
C TRP A 599 5.57 0.88 -17.87
N TYR A 600 5.21 -0.32 -17.42
CA TYR A 600 4.17 -0.55 -16.44
C TYR A 600 4.73 -1.42 -15.32
N SER A 601 4.51 -1.02 -14.07
CA SER A 601 4.98 -1.71 -12.87
C SER A 601 3.85 -1.74 -11.84
N ASN A 602 3.16 -2.87 -11.75
CA ASN A 602 2.15 -3.14 -10.74
C ASN A 602 2.71 -4.00 -9.59
N GLN A 603 4.03 -4.19 -9.55
CA GLN A 603 4.72 -4.94 -8.50
C GLN A 603 6.14 -4.41 -8.32
N TYR A 604 6.52 -4.13 -7.08
CA TYR A 604 7.85 -3.59 -6.77
C TYR A 604 8.98 -4.49 -7.28
N GLY A 605 9.96 -3.90 -7.92
CA GLY A 605 11.08 -4.61 -8.52
C GLY A 605 10.79 -5.32 -9.84
N LEU A 606 9.53 -5.32 -10.31
CA LEU A 606 9.13 -5.90 -11.58
C LEU A 606 8.53 -4.83 -12.49
N LYS A 607 8.84 -4.89 -13.76
CA LYS A 607 8.25 -4.01 -14.78
C LYS A 607 8.07 -4.77 -16.07
N GLN A 608 7.09 -4.37 -16.84
CA GLN A 608 6.84 -4.89 -18.18
C GLN A 608 6.74 -3.75 -19.19
N ARG A 609 7.02 -4.07 -20.44
CA ARG A 609 6.87 -3.11 -21.52
C ARG A 609 5.40 -2.94 -21.85
N THR A 610 5.02 -1.72 -22.14
CA THR A 610 3.73 -1.35 -22.72
C THR A 610 3.95 -0.31 -23.81
N GLN A 611 2.86 0.19 -24.40
CA GLN A 611 2.93 1.30 -25.32
C GLN A 611 2.24 2.53 -24.72
N LYS A 612 2.67 3.69 -25.17
CA LYS A 612 2.01 4.97 -24.92
C LYS A 612 1.86 5.73 -26.22
N LEU A 613 0.75 6.42 -26.38
CA LEU A 613 0.62 7.45 -27.39
C LEU A 613 1.27 8.72 -26.85
N TYR A 614 2.25 9.20 -27.59
CA TYR A 614 2.82 10.53 -27.44
C TYR A 614 2.22 11.42 -28.52
N ALA A 615 1.74 12.61 -28.13
CA ALA A 615 1.26 13.61 -29.05
C ALA A 615 1.90 14.94 -28.70
N GLN A 616 2.47 15.62 -29.70
CA GLN A 616 3.09 16.92 -29.53
C GLN A 616 2.40 17.94 -30.44
N TRP A 617 2.10 19.09 -29.86
CA TRP A 617 1.62 20.25 -30.58
C TRP A 617 2.52 21.46 -30.29
N ARG A 618 2.86 22.23 -31.32
CA ARG A 618 3.63 23.46 -31.19
C ARG A 618 2.91 24.60 -31.86
N GLY A 619 2.63 25.66 -31.14
CA GLY A 619 1.93 26.80 -31.68
C GLY A 619 1.77 27.96 -30.72
N ARG A 620 1.18 29.04 -31.22
CA ARG A 620 0.83 30.19 -30.37
C ARG A 620 -0.48 29.92 -29.67
N LEU A 621 -0.44 29.98 -28.34
CA LEU A 621 -1.66 29.90 -27.53
C LEU A 621 -2.48 31.20 -27.66
N LEU A 622 -3.81 31.05 -27.59
CA LEU A 622 -4.76 32.17 -27.57
C LEU A 622 -5.03 32.58 -26.14
N GLU A 623 -5.22 33.87 -25.87
CA GLU A 623 -5.56 34.39 -24.55
C GLU A 623 -6.90 33.85 -24.03
N ASP A 624 -7.87 33.68 -24.93
CA ASP A 624 -9.18 33.10 -24.64
C ASP A 624 -9.18 31.57 -24.64
N GLY A 625 -8.02 30.94 -24.95
CA GLY A 625 -7.72 29.50 -24.85
C GLY A 625 -7.79 28.76 -26.17
N THR A 626 -6.84 27.86 -26.34
CA THR A 626 -6.78 26.86 -27.42
C THR A 626 -7.32 25.54 -26.90
N LEU A 627 -8.32 24.98 -27.58
CA LEU A 627 -9.01 23.76 -27.17
C LEU A 627 -8.57 22.58 -28.05
N PHE A 628 -8.27 21.45 -27.41
CA PHE A 628 -7.99 20.18 -28.07
C PHE A 628 -8.99 19.13 -27.57
N HIS A 629 -9.69 18.50 -28.51
CA HIS A 629 -10.75 17.54 -28.23
C HIS A 629 -10.31 16.12 -28.61
N TRP A 630 -10.41 15.20 -27.67
CA TRP A 630 -10.16 13.76 -27.83
C TRP A 630 -11.47 13.01 -27.59
N SER A 631 -11.75 11.98 -28.39
CA SER A 631 -12.95 11.17 -28.18
C SER A 631 -12.60 9.69 -28.17
N PHE A 632 -13.05 9.00 -27.14
CA PHE A 632 -12.88 7.57 -26.92
C PHE A 632 -14.21 6.88 -27.21
N GLU A 633 -14.23 5.98 -28.20
CA GLU A 633 -15.39 5.22 -28.64
C GLU A 633 -15.06 3.72 -28.52
N ALA A 634 -15.62 3.05 -27.51
CA ALA A 634 -15.45 1.62 -27.36
C ALA A 634 -16.19 0.86 -28.46
N ASP A 635 -15.49 -0.06 -29.13
CA ASP A 635 -16.14 -1.04 -29.98
C ASP A 635 -16.93 -2.03 -29.10
N GLN A 636 -18.19 -2.28 -29.47
CA GLN A 636 -19.00 -3.24 -28.73
C GLN A 636 -18.39 -4.63 -28.85
N ILE A 637 -17.74 -5.11 -27.80
CA ILE A 637 -17.35 -6.50 -27.71
C ILE A 637 -18.65 -7.30 -27.71
N LYS A 638 -18.96 -8.00 -28.80
CA LYS A 638 -20.05 -9.01 -28.80
C LYS A 638 -19.74 -9.94 -27.64
N SER A 639 -20.57 -9.91 -26.61
CA SER A 639 -20.43 -10.77 -25.45
C SER A 639 -20.31 -12.21 -25.94
N VAL A 640 -19.08 -12.74 -25.95
CA VAL A 640 -18.87 -14.17 -25.93
C VAL A 640 -19.40 -14.59 -24.57
N SER A 641 -20.57 -15.16 -24.58
CA SER A 641 -21.23 -15.70 -23.40
C SER A 641 -20.43 -16.90 -22.88
N GLN A 642 -19.32 -16.59 -22.19
CA GLN A 642 -18.81 -17.43 -21.13
C GLN A 642 -19.43 -16.92 -19.84
N ARG A 643 -20.66 -17.36 -19.59
CA ARG A 643 -21.21 -17.47 -18.26
C ARG A 643 -20.31 -18.42 -17.47
N GLY A 644 -19.19 -17.94 -16.99
CA GLY A 644 -18.47 -18.50 -15.86
C GLY A 644 -19.26 -18.08 -14.62
N GLU A 645 -19.97 -19.02 -14.04
CA GLU A 645 -20.68 -18.91 -12.79
C GLU A 645 -19.76 -18.43 -11.67
N TYR A 646 -19.84 -17.14 -11.34
CA TYR A 646 -19.49 -16.60 -10.03
C TYR A 646 -20.79 -16.26 -9.29
N ALA A 647 -21.65 -17.26 -9.18
CA ALA A 647 -22.78 -17.24 -8.26
C ALA A 647 -22.85 -18.62 -7.61
N ALA A 648 -22.83 -18.61 -6.28
CA ALA A 648 -23.09 -19.73 -5.39
C ALA A 648 -21.92 -20.73 -5.15
N ALA A 649 -21.06 -20.37 -4.20
CA ALA A 649 -20.67 -21.30 -3.16
C ALA A 649 -20.86 -20.57 -1.82
N VAL A 650 -21.92 -20.98 -1.16
CA VAL A 650 -22.34 -20.63 0.20
C VAL A 650 -21.29 -21.06 1.21
#